data_8592879be3219185e41d179feef6e7bb
#
_entry.id   8592879be3219185e41d179feef6e7bb
#
_cell.length_a   1.000
_cell.length_b   1.000
_cell.length_c   1.000
_cell.angle_alpha   90.00
_cell.angle_beta   90.00
_cell.angle_gamma   90.00
#
_symmetry.space_group_name_H-M   'P 1'
#
loop_
_entity.id
_entity.type
_entity.pdbx_description
1 polymer ?
#
loop_
_entity_poly.entity_id
_entity_poly.type
_entity_poly.pdbx_seq_one_letter_code
_entity_poly.pdbx_strand_id
1 'polypeptide(L)'
;MRTHVAASSVSVLLLALVGLSSCDRPRAIDDARLRSADGDTANWLMYGRTYDDHRFSPLSQINEQTVAKLGLVWSRELGTTRGLEATPLVENGVIYTTGSWSVVYAIDAQTADVRWMYDPAVPRARAYFICCDVVNRGAALYRGKVYVGTLDGRLIALDAQSGTPVWSAATVDTTKPYAITGYPRIAKGMVLIGNAGAEFGVRGYISAYDAESGKMVWRAYTVPGDPSLGFESKAMEQAAKTWNGEWWTVGGGGTVWEGIVYDPALDLLYFGTGNATAWYRTLRGNGEGDNLYAAAILAVHASNGELAWYFQTAPGDNWDYDATQPLMQADLAIGGRQRKVIMQASKNGFFYVLDRETGEFISGAPFVSGITWASGLDPKTGRPIESPTAFAGLQPIIVSPDPGGAHNWNPMAFNPATGLVYLPAKVGTQALHAPDSQWKYDPNRHNIGSDARYEGPLKAKLRSLPPPTGELLAWDPVKQSAAWRAKYPVVEGGGVLTTAGNLVFQGRADGILAAYRATDGQRLWEFNAGTGIMAPPVTYLVNGAQFVSVMVGWGGPDGAYNAPERGKVKPGYGRILTFALGGTATLSVPAFGHTEPPTPAIVMNASPETIHEGGLLYGAQCAHCHGADAVAGPLPDLRYATKAVHEQFETIVLGGARASLGMPSFKDLVSVDQVRAIQAYILSRAGEAAKPPSK
;
A
#
# COMPACT_ATOMS: atom_id res chain seq x y z
N MET A 1 4.85 101.26 -28.46
CA MET A 1 4.04 100.03 -28.34
C MET A 1 4.97 98.87 -28.35
N ARG A 2 5.20 98.26 -27.22
CA ARG A 2 6.09 97.08 -27.05
C ARG A 2 5.18 95.88 -26.68
N THR A 3 5.16 94.85 -27.49
CA THR A 3 4.45 93.62 -27.27
C THR A 3 5.41 92.65 -26.63
N HIS A 4 5.02 92.14 -25.41
CA HIS A 4 5.74 91.10 -24.72
C HIS A 4 5.20 89.70 -25.19
N VAL A 5 6.11 88.85 -25.66
CA VAL A 5 5.83 87.44 -25.92
C VAL A 5 6.20 86.64 -24.69
N ALA A 6 5.25 85.96 -24.10
CA ALA A 6 5.48 85.01 -22.97
C ALA A 6 5.80 83.62 -23.52
N ALA A 7 6.96 83.09 -23.16
CA ALA A 7 7.37 81.71 -23.45
C ALA A 7 6.91 80.76 -22.33
N SER A 8 6.03 79.80 -22.69
CA SER A 8 5.58 78.76 -21.80
C SER A 8 6.53 77.55 -21.88
N SER A 9 7.21 77.25 -20.77
CA SER A 9 8.08 76.09 -20.62
C SER A 9 7.20 74.87 -20.22
N VAL A 10 7.11 73.85 -21.08
CA VAL A 10 6.47 72.58 -20.79
C VAL A 10 7.53 71.66 -20.16
N SER A 11 7.42 71.38 -18.84
CA SER A 11 8.20 70.40 -18.17
C SER A 11 7.62 68.97 -18.37
N VAL A 12 8.31 68.14 -19.12
CA VAL A 12 7.96 66.72 -19.27
C VAL A 12 8.51 65.95 -18.05
N LEU A 13 7.61 65.53 -17.19
CA LEU A 13 7.94 64.63 -16.06
C LEU A 13 8.03 63.20 -16.60
N LEU A 14 9.25 62.61 -16.75
CA LEU A 14 9.49 61.22 -16.97
C LEU A 14 9.20 60.47 -15.66
N LEU A 15 8.04 59.80 -15.55
CA LEU A 15 7.82 58.74 -14.53
C LEU A 15 8.60 57.50 -14.92
N ALA A 16 9.72 57.22 -14.24
CA ALA A 16 10.40 55.96 -14.25
C ALA A 16 9.54 54.94 -13.49
N LEU A 17 8.82 54.07 -14.20
CA LEU A 17 8.24 52.87 -13.63
C LEU A 17 9.38 51.92 -13.24
N VAL A 18 9.79 51.97 -11.98
CA VAL A 18 10.60 50.90 -11.37
C VAL A 18 9.65 49.71 -11.22
N GLY A 19 9.75 48.78 -12.16
CA GLY A 19 9.14 47.48 -12.01
C GLY A 19 9.73 46.76 -10.80
N LEU A 20 9.03 46.81 -9.67
CA LEU A 20 9.28 45.90 -8.57
C LEU A 20 9.01 44.48 -9.08
N SER A 21 10.08 43.78 -9.50
CA SER A 21 10.05 42.35 -9.57
C SER A 21 9.73 41.82 -8.18
N SER A 22 8.46 41.55 -7.91
CA SER A 22 8.08 40.78 -6.75
C SER A 22 8.80 39.43 -6.91
N CYS A 23 9.82 39.18 -6.10
CA CYS A 23 10.24 37.81 -5.84
C CYS A 23 9.02 37.11 -5.29
N ASP A 24 8.24 36.45 -6.15
CA ASP A 24 7.17 35.58 -5.73
C ASP A 24 7.78 34.52 -4.81
N ARG A 25 7.66 34.74 -3.50
CA ARG A 25 7.96 33.67 -2.55
C ARG A 25 7.03 32.52 -2.90
N PRO A 26 7.56 31.28 -3.02
CA PRO A 26 6.72 30.13 -3.29
C PRO A 26 5.54 30.14 -2.32
N ARG A 27 4.33 30.08 -2.86
CA ARG A 27 3.11 30.10 -2.06
C ARG A 27 3.10 28.88 -1.14
N ALA A 28 2.95 29.09 0.17
CA ALA A 28 2.88 28.00 1.14
C ALA A 28 1.77 26.99 0.76
N ILE A 29 2.00 25.71 1.02
CA ILE A 29 0.97 24.69 0.87
C ILE A 29 -0.03 24.88 2.02
N ASP A 30 -1.18 25.46 1.71
CA ASP A 30 -2.32 25.64 2.60
C ASP A 30 -3.58 24.96 2.02
N ASP A 31 -4.71 25.00 2.74
CA ASP A 31 -5.97 24.40 2.27
C ASP A 31 -6.43 24.98 0.93
N ALA A 32 -6.15 26.26 0.66
CA ALA A 32 -6.55 26.88 -0.60
C ALA A 32 -5.70 26.36 -1.77
N ARG A 33 -4.38 26.21 -1.58
CA ARG A 33 -3.48 25.63 -2.58
C ARG A 33 -3.78 24.16 -2.84
N LEU A 34 -4.06 23.37 -1.78
CA LEU A 34 -4.43 21.96 -1.93
C LEU A 34 -5.77 21.80 -2.67
N ARG A 35 -6.78 22.64 -2.38
CA ARG A 35 -8.05 22.64 -3.12
C ARG A 35 -7.91 23.03 -4.59
N SER A 36 -6.93 23.84 -4.93
CA SER A 36 -6.64 24.28 -6.30
C SER A 36 -5.45 23.56 -6.95
N ALA A 37 -5.08 22.38 -6.43
CA ALA A 37 -3.93 21.61 -6.90
C ALA A 37 -4.03 21.17 -8.38
N ASP A 38 -5.23 21.16 -8.96
CA ASP A 38 -5.43 20.93 -10.40
C ASP A 38 -4.67 21.94 -11.25
N GLY A 39 -4.67 23.21 -10.86
CA GLY A 39 -3.94 24.29 -11.52
C GLY A 39 -2.44 24.29 -11.24
N ASP A 40 -1.96 23.59 -10.23
CA ASP A 40 -0.53 23.46 -9.91
C ASP A 40 0.09 22.30 -10.72
N THR A 41 0.38 22.58 -11.99
CA THR A 41 0.86 21.56 -12.93
C THR A 41 2.33 21.18 -12.71
N ALA A 42 3.11 22.07 -12.08
CA ALA A 42 4.55 21.87 -11.88
C ALA A 42 4.88 20.94 -10.71
N ASN A 43 3.95 20.75 -9.79
CA ASN A 43 4.17 20.04 -8.54
C ASN A 43 3.31 18.76 -8.43
N TRP A 44 3.64 17.94 -7.42
CA TRP A 44 2.85 16.76 -7.02
C TRP A 44 2.63 16.83 -5.52
N LEU A 45 1.62 17.59 -5.07
CA LEU A 45 1.48 18.04 -3.68
C LEU A 45 0.82 17.04 -2.73
N MET A 46 0.05 16.08 -3.25
CA MET A 46 -0.68 15.08 -2.49
C MET A 46 -0.47 13.68 -3.07
N TYR A 47 -0.81 12.64 -2.34
CA TYR A 47 -0.64 11.24 -2.73
C TYR A 47 -1.18 10.95 -4.15
N GLY A 48 -2.40 11.36 -4.45
CA GLY A 48 -3.01 11.22 -5.78
C GLY A 48 -2.91 12.48 -6.66
N ARG A 49 -2.05 13.45 -6.34
CA ARG A 49 -1.85 14.76 -6.91
C ARG A 49 -2.92 15.79 -6.50
N THR A 50 -4.19 15.42 -6.52
CA THR A 50 -5.36 16.23 -6.14
C THR A 50 -6.16 15.50 -5.06
N TYR A 51 -7.19 16.14 -4.50
CA TYR A 51 -8.10 15.48 -3.56
C TYR A 51 -8.94 14.37 -4.19
N ASP A 52 -9.12 14.38 -5.53
CA ASP A 52 -9.83 13.32 -6.23
C ASP A 52 -9.05 11.99 -6.33
N ASP A 53 -7.76 12.03 -6.02
CA ASP A 53 -6.81 10.91 -6.10
C ASP A 53 -6.76 10.24 -7.50
N HIS A 54 -6.98 11.05 -8.57
CA HIS A 54 -6.95 10.56 -9.95
C HIS A 54 -5.59 10.05 -10.42
N ARG A 55 -4.50 10.47 -9.78
CA ARG A 55 -3.13 10.20 -10.26
C ARG A 55 -2.95 10.55 -11.73
N PHE A 56 -3.64 11.59 -12.14
CA PHE A 56 -3.59 12.19 -13.48
C PHE A 56 -2.75 13.47 -13.45
N SER A 57 -1.88 13.62 -14.43
CA SER A 57 -1.14 14.87 -14.65
C SER A 57 -1.55 15.52 -15.97
N PRO A 58 -1.82 16.84 -15.98
CA PRO A 58 -2.10 17.57 -17.23
C PRO A 58 -0.86 17.83 -18.08
N LEU A 59 0.35 17.43 -17.63
CA LEU A 59 1.57 17.55 -18.38
C LEU A 59 1.58 16.62 -19.61
N SER A 60 2.09 17.15 -20.75
CA SER A 60 2.07 16.46 -22.04
C SER A 60 3.36 16.60 -22.86
N GLN A 61 4.46 17.12 -22.30
CA GLN A 61 5.75 17.13 -23.01
C GLN A 61 6.21 15.69 -23.29
N ILE A 62 6.02 14.80 -22.30
CA ILE A 62 6.19 13.35 -22.47
C ILE A 62 4.82 12.82 -22.90
N ASN A 63 4.73 12.37 -24.15
CA ASN A 63 3.50 11.91 -24.78
C ASN A 63 3.78 10.71 -25.70
N GLU A 64 2.77 10.18 -26.36
CA GLU A 64 2.90 8.99 -27.21
C GLU A 64 3.90 9.13 -28.37
N GLN A 65 4.19 10.37 -28.84
CA GLN A 65 5.16 10.63 -29.90
C GLN A 65 6.57 10.81 -29.34
N THR A 66 6.71 11.28 -28.11
CA THR A 66 8.01 11.65 -27.51
C THR A 66 8.55 10.62 -26.53
N VAL A 67 7.70 9.76 -25.96
CA VAL A 67 8.05 8.82 -24.88
C VAL A 67 9.19 7.86 -25.26
N ALA A 68 9.37 7.54 -26.53
CA ALA A 68 10.50 6.73 -27.01
C ALA A 68 11.87 7.39 -26.75
N LYS A 69 11.92 8.72 -26.49
CA LYS A 69 13.12 9.48 -26.14
C LYS A 69 13.30 9.64 -24.63
N LEU A 70 12.42 9.04 -23.81
CA LEU A 70 12.49 9.09 -22.36
C LEU A 70 13.71 8.28 -21.90
N GLY A 71 14.60 8.89 -21.14
CA GLY A 71 15.79 8.25 -20.62
C GLY A 71 16.05 8.60 -19.16
N LEU A 72 16.87 7.80 -18.51
CA LEU A 72 17.28 8.03 -17.12
C LEU A 72 18.11 9.32 -17.03
N VAL A 73 17.77 10.19 -16.09
CA VAL A 73 18.54 11.40 -15.75
C VAL A 73 19.47 11.09 -14.59
N TRP A 74 18.92 10.49 -13.54
CA TRP A 74 19.68 10.10 -12.35
C TRP A 74 19.01 8.96 -11.58
N SER A 75 19.80 8.31 -10.72
CA SER A 75 19.34 7.35 -9.74
C SER A 75 19.96 7.65 -8.38
N ARG A 76 19.21 7.48 -7.29
CA ARG A 76 19.69 7.63 -5.90
C ARG A 76 19.34 6.40 -5.09
N GLU A 77 20.34 5.71 -4.54
CA GLU A 77 20.13 4.64 -3.57
C GLU A 77 19.71 5.20 -2.20
N LEU A 78 18.79 4.49 -1.53
CA LEU A 78 18.23 4.89 -0.24
C LEU A 78 18.69 4.00 0.93
N GLY A 79 19.74 3.20 0.71
CA GLY A 79 20.38 2.43 1.77
C GLY A 79 19.52 1.30 2.35
N THR A 80 18.57 0.77 1.59
CA THR A 80 17.69 -0.33 2.02
C THR A 80 17.61 -1.43 0.96
N THR A 81 17.35 -2.65 1.41
CA THR A 81 16.99 -3.80 0.55
C THR A 81 15.55 -4.24 0.77
N ARG A 82 14.79 -3.48 1.60
CA ARG A 82 13.38 -3.74 1.89
C ARG A 82 12.48 -3.03 0.90
N GLY A 83 11.19 -3.37 0.87
CA GLY A 83 10.22 -2.80 -0.06
C GLY A 83 10.10 -1.27 0.01
N LEU A 84 9.96 -0.64 -1.15
CA LEU A 84 9.67 0.78 -1.30
C LEU A 84 8.31 0.96 -1.98
N GLU A 85 7.34 1.50 -1.24
CA GLU A 85 5.94 1.61 -1.65
C GLU A 85 5.45 3.07 -1.76
N ALA A 86 6.29 4.03 -1.33
CA ALA A 86 5.87 5.41 -1.19
C ALA A 86 5.58 6.11 -2.52
N THR A 87 4.51 6.91 -2.55
CA THR A 87 4.33 7.95 -3.55
C THR A 87 5.24 9.13 -3.21
N PRO A 88 6.20 9.52 -4.07
CA PRO A 88 6.95 10.75 -3.89
C PRO A 88 6.05 11.98 -4.00
N LEU A 89 6.22 12.97 -3.13
CA LEU A 89 5.61 14.28 -3.26
C LEU A 89 6.63 15.26 -3.80
N VAL A 90 6.21 16.21 -4.62
CA VAL A 90 7.13 17.18 -5.20
C VAL A 90 6.60 18.60 -4.98
N GLU A 91 7.44 19.43 -4.37
CA GLU A 91 7.18 20.86 -4.23
C GLU A 91 8.44 21.66 -4.58
N ASN A 92 8.31 22.59 -5.56
CA ASN A 92 9.34 23.53 -5.94
C ASN A 92 10.73 22.89 -6.17
N GLY A 93 10.75 21.75 -6.89
CA GLY A 93 11.97 21.03 -7.21
C GLY A 93 12.57 20.21 -6.05
N VAL A 94 11.82 20.00 -4.98
CA VAL A 94 12.19 19.08 -3.89
C VAL A 94 11.26 17.87 -3.90
N ILE A 95 11.82 16.68 -3.90
CA ILE A 95 11.11 15.43 -3.73
C ILE A 95 11.12 15.06 -2.25
N TYR A 96 9.94 14.91 -1.66
CA TYR A 96 9.75 14.36 -0.31
C TYR A 96 9.20 12.95 -0.44
N THR A 97 9.87 11.98 0.18
CA THR A 97 9.46 10.58 0.11
C THR A 97 9.81 9.83 1.38
N THR A 98 9.21 8.65 1.55
CA THR A 98 9.51 7.77 2.67
C THR A 98 10.11 6.47 2.16
N GLY A 99 10.98 5.88 2.96
CA GLY A 99 11.54 4.55 2.74
C GLY A 99 11.11 3.55 3.81
N SER A 100 11.73 2.39 3.78
CA SER A 100 11.54 1.36 4.81
C SER A 100 11.85 1.94 6.20
N TRP A 101 11.20 1.41 7.24
CA TRP A 101 11.31 1.89 8.61
C TRP A 101 10.80 3.31 8.84
N SER A 102 9.98 3.83 7.92
CA SER A 102 9.45 5.19 7.94
C SER A 102 10.53 6.29 7.88
N VAL A 103 11.70 5.99 7.32
CA VAL A 103 12.74 7.00 7.08
C VAL A 103 12.25 7.99 6.04
N VAL A 104 12.40 9.30 6.31
CA VAL A 104 11.95 10.37 5.43
C VAL A 104 13.14 11.01 4.74
N TYR A 105 12.98 11.32 3.46
CA TYR A 105 14.00 11.95 2.62
C TYR A 105 13.45 13.22 1.97
N ALA A 106 14.27 14.27 1.90
CA ALA A 106 14.08 15.39 0.98
C ALA A 106 15.24 15.37 -0.03
N ILE A 107 14.91 15.27 -1.30
CA ILE A 107 15.88 15.07 -2.38
C ILE A 107 15.71 16.19 -3.41
N ASP A 108 16.80 16.76 -3.88
CA ASP A 108 16.76 17.71 -4.98
C ASP A 108 16.34 16.99 -6.26
N ALA A 109 15.25 17.44 -6.88
CA ALA A 109 14.68 16.78 -8.06
C ALA A 109 15.53 16.90 -9.32
N GLN A 110 16.45 17.87 -9.37
CA GLN A 110 17.35 18.09 -10.49
C GLN A 110 18.66 17.32 -10.36
N THR A 111 19.27 17.34 -9.16
CA THR A 111 20.63 16.84 -8.92
C THR A 111 20.69 15.48 -8.23
N ALA A 112 19.58 15.00 -7.66
CA ALA A 112 19.50 13.82 -6.80
C ALA A 112 20.21 13.96 -5.45
N ASP A 113 20.63 15.15 -5.06
CA ASP A 113 21.28 15.39 -3.77
C ASP A 113 20.25 15.26 -2.63
N VAL A 114 20.59 14.49 -1.60
CA VAL A 114 19.80 14.40 -0.39
C VAL A 114 20.01 15.68 0.41
N ARG A 115 18.99 16.55 0.47
CA ARG A 115 19.01 17.79 1.24
C ARG A 115 19.01 17.52 2.73
N TRP A 116 18.17 16.57 3.14
CA TRP A 116 18.13 16.03 4.50
C TRP A 116 17.48 14.64 4.51
N MET A 117 17.77 13.87 5.56
CA MET A 117 17.17 12.58 5.88
C MET A 117 16.82 12.55 7.37
N TYR A 118 15.67 11.99 7.69
CA TYR A 118 15.22 11.78 9.07
C TYR A 118 14.89 10.30 9.30
N ASP A 119 15.59 9.65 10.24
CA ASP A 119 15.25 8.30 10.72
C ASP A 119 14.47 8.45 12.04
N PRO A 120 13.18 8.04 12.10
CA PRO A 120 12.39 8.08 13.32
C PRO A 120 12.85 7.08 14.38
N ALA A 121 13.90 6.31 14.13
CA ALA A 121 14.47 5.31 15.01
C ALA A 121 13.43 4.31 15.54
N VAL A 122 12.57 3.80 14.65
CA VAL A 122 11.58 2.78 15.01
C VAL A 122 12.28 1.56 15.61
N PRO A 123 11.86 1.07 16.80
CA PRO A 123 12.44 -0.12 17.40
C PRO A 123 12.36 -1.32 16.47
N ARG A 124 13.49 -1.92 16.12
CA ARG A 124 13.56 -2.99 15.09
C ARG A 124 12.74 -4.23 15.46
N ALA A 125 12.56 -4.52 16.75
CA ALA A 125 11.68 -5.59 17.24
C ALA A 125 10.22 -5.44 16.79
N ARG A 126 9.78 -4.23 16.41
CA ARG A 126 8.42 -3.99 15.87
C ARG A 126 8.18 -4.72 14.54
N ALA A 127 9.22 -5.06 13.77
CA ALA A 127 9.06 -5.74 12.48
C ALA A 127 8.20 -7.01 12.54
N TYR A 128 8.24 -7.74 13.66
CA TYR A 128 7.43 -8.93 13.86
C TYR A 128 5.93 -8.66 13.88
N PHE A 129 5.53 -7.49 14.41
CA PHE A 129 4.13 -7.07 14.53
C PHE A 129 3.64 -6.23 13.33
N ILE A 130 4.34 -6.31 12.21
CA ILE A 130 3.95 -5.65 10.97
C ILE A 130 3.73 -6.74 9.93
N CYS A 131 2.47 -6.97 9.52
CA CYS A 131 2.12 -8.09 8.65
C CYS A 131 2.94 -8.15 7.36
N CYS A 132 3.31 -6.97 6.85
CA CYS A 132 3.55 -6.78 5.43
C CYS A 132 4.86 -6.07 5.15
N ASP A 133 5.94 -6.47 5.85
CA ASP A 133 7.25 -5.83 5.80
C ASP A 133 7.27 -4.41 6.42
N VAL A 134 8.45 -3.83 6.57
CA VAL A 134 8.67 -2.53 7.21
C VAL A 134 8.48 -1.37 6.23
N VAL A 135 7.41 -1.43 5.47
CA VAL A 135 7.05 -0.46 4.42
C VAL A 135 6.42 0.81 4.97
N ASN A 136 6.48 1.88 4.17
CA ASN A 136 5.76 3.13 4.41
C ASN A 136 5.32 3.69 3.05
N ARG A 137 4.05 4.11 2.92
CA ARG A 137 3.45 4.48 1.64
C ARG A 137 3.48 5.97 1.33
N GLY A 138 4.06 6.79 2.23
CA GLY A 138 4.29 8.20 1.93
C GLY A 138 4.08 9.14 3.09
N ALA A 139 4.14 10.42 2.75
CA ALA A 139 4.00 11.54 3.67
C ALA A 139 2.93 12.51 3.19
N ALA A 140 2.65 13.56 3.95
CA ALA A 140 1.83 14.69 3.53
C ALA A 140 2.61 16.00 3.72
N LEU A 141 2.31 17.00 2.87
CA LEU A 141 2.92 18.33 2.94
C LEU A 141 1.87 19.37 3.32
N TYR A 142 2.17 20.19 4.31
CA TYR A 142 1.29 21.30 4.69
C TYR A 142 2.03 22.33 5.53
N ARG A 143 1.86 23.64 5.18
CA ARG A 143 2.41 24.80 5.89
C ARG A 143 3.88 24.66 6.29
N GLY A 144 4.71 24.26 5.30
CA GLY A 144 6.16 24.12 5.50
C GLY A 144 6.57 22.92 6.38
N LYS A 145 5.69 21.95 6.54
CA LYS A 145 5.95 20.70 7.29
C LYS A 145 5.71 19.47 6.43
N VAL A 146 6.46 18.42 6.77
CA VAL A 146 6.28 17.04 6.26
C VAL A 146 5.72 16.19 7.39
N TYR A 147 4.59 15.55 7.16
CA TYR A 147 3.95 14.68 8.15
C TYR A 147 4.12 13.21 7.74
N VAL A 148 4.52 12.38 8.68
CA VAL A 148 4.73 10.94 8.46
C VAL A 148 4.16 10.12 9.60
N GLY A 149 3.43 9.04 9.26
CA GLY A 149 3.08 7.99 10.21
C GLY A 149 4.23 6.98 10.32
N THR A 150 4.50 6.46 11.51
CA THR A 150 5.60 5.53 11.73
C THR A 150 5.13 4.15 12.16
N LEU A 151 5.94 3.13 11.88
CA LEU A 151 5.61 1.72 12.16
C LEU A 151 5.41 1.41 13.66
N ASP A 152 5.82 2.29 14.55
CA ASP A 152 5.58 2.20 16.00
C ASP A 152 4.38 3.04 16.46
N GLY A 153 3.58 3.56 15.52
CA GLY A 153 2.33 4.25 15.80
C GLY A 153 2.45 5.71 16.19
N ARG A 154 3.57 6.37 15.87
CA ARG A 154 3.69 7.84 16.01
C ARG A 154 3.26 8.54 14.72
N LEU A 155 2.68 9.74 14.87
CA LEU A 155 2.54 10.74 13.82
C LEU A 155 3.54 11.85 14.11
N ILE A 156 4.42 12.16 13.14
CA ILE A 156 5.53 13.11 13.31
C ILE A 156 5.40 14.21 12.28
N ALA A 157 5.57 15.46 12.70
CA ALA A 157 5.73 16.61 11.81
C ALA A 157 7.21 17.02 11.80
N LEU A 158 7.77 17.14 10.60
CA LEU A 158 9.12 17.62 10.36
C LEU A 158 9.06 18.97 9.67
N ASP A 159 9.98 19.87 9.97
CA ASP A 159 10.21 21.07 9.17
C ASP A 159 10.65 20.65 7.76
N ALA A 160 9.95 21.12 6.74
CA ALA A 160 10.18 20.71 5.37
C ALA A 160 11.53 21.16 4.80
N GLN A 161 12.12 22.24 5.36
CA GLN A 161 13.40 22.76 4.91
C GLN A 161 14.59 22.03 5.54
N SER A 162 14.50 21.66 6.82
CA SER A 162 15.63 21.12 7.59
C SER A 162 15.49 19.64 7.96
N GLY A 163 14.29 19.07 7.89
CA GLY A 163 14.01 17.72 8.39
C GLY A 163 13.96 17.59 9.91
N THR A 164 14.02 18.72 10.64
CA THR A 164 14.00 18.73 12.10
C THR A 164 12.59 18.42 12.61
N PRO A 165 12.42 17.53 13.61
CA PRO A 165 11.12 17.30 14.22
C PRO A 165 10.54 18.55 14.87
N VAL A 166 9.30 18.89 14.50
CA VAL A 166 8.52 20.00 15.09
C VAL A 166 7.68 19.48 16.25
N TRP A 167 6.98 18.36 16.02
CA TRP A 167 6.23 17.64 17.05
C TRP A 167 6.12 16.16 16.71
N SER A 168 5.83 15.36 17.72
CA SER A 168 5.55 13.92 17.60
C SER A 168 4.42 13.55 18.55
N ALA A 169 3.41 12.87 18.03
CA ALA A 169 2.25 12.38 18.79
C ALA A 169 2.15 10.85 18.68
N ALA A 170 2.01 10.16 19.82
CA ALA A 170 1.63 8.76 19.83
C ALA A 170 0.14 8.66 19.45
N THR A 171 -0.17 8.00 18.35
CA THR A 171 -1.57 7.84 17.90
C THR A 171 -2.22 6.58 18.47
N VAL A 172 -1.45 5.71 19.08
CA VAL A 172 -1.83 4.37 19.50
C VAL A 172 -1.51 4.13 20.98
N ASP A 173 -2.13 3.11 21.55
CA ASP A 173 -1.65 2.47 22.76
C ASP A 173 -0.36 1.71 22.43
N THR A 174 0.78 2.23 22.87
CA THR A 174 2.12 1.69 22.55
C THR A 174 2.40 0.33 23.17
N THR A 175 1.55 -0.10 24.12
CA THR A 175 1.61 -1.46 24.73
C THR A 175 1.02 -2.52 23.81
N LYS A 176 0.27 -2.13 22.78
CA LYS A 176 -0.36 -3.01 21.81
C LYS A 176 0.39 -3.01 20.47
N PRO A 177 0.23 -4.06 19.67
CA PRO A 177 0.94 -4.23 18.40
C PRO A 177 0.32 -3.43 17.23
N TYR A 178 0.02 -2.16 17.46
CA TYR A 178 -0.39 -1.24 16.40
C TYR A 178 0.78 -0.89 15.48
N ALA A 179 0.49 -0.63 14.22
CA ALA A 179 1.43 -0.07 13.26
C ALA A 179 0.76 1.01 12.38
N ILE A 180 1.56 1.82 11.69
CA ILE A 180 1.10 2.71 10.64
C ILE A 180 1.98 2.47 9.41
N THR A 181 1.36 2.02 8.34
CA THR A 181 2.01 1.78 7.03
C THR A 181 1.52 2.73 5.95
N GLY A 182 0.30 3.27 6.12
CA GLY A 182 -0.34 4.23 5.22
C GLY A 182 0.22 5.65 5.34
N TYR A 183 -0.19 6.50 4.44
CA TYR A 183 0.19 7.91 4.39
C TYR A 183 -0.85 8.79 5.10
N PRO A 184 -0.42 9.93 5.71
CA PRO A 184 -1.34 10.91 6.26
C PRO A 184 -2.08 11.69 5.17
N ARG A 185 -3.30 12.14 5.45
CA ARG A 185 -4.07 13.07 4.59
C ARG A 185 -4.24 14.41 5.30
N ILE A 186 -4.17 15.51 4.54
CA ILE A 186 -4.49 16.85 5.05
C ILE A 186 -5.92 17.20 4.69
N ALA A 187 -6.68 17.69 5.67
CA ALA A 187 -8.00 18.29 5.47
C ALA A 187 -8.28 19.34 6.55
N LYS A 188 -8.70 20.54 6.17
CA LYS A 188 -9.13 21.62 7.10
C LYS A 188 -8.11 21.96 8.18
N GLY A 189 -6.83 22.03 7.84
CA GLY A 189 -5.77 22.28 8.82
C GLY A 189 -5.47 21.12 9.76
N MET A 190 -6.01 19.94 9.49
CA MET A 190 -5.78 18.71 10.25
C MET A 190 -4.99 17.68 9.45
N VAL A 191 -4.25 16.86 10.16
CA VAL A 191 -3.57 15.65 9.66
C VAL A 191 -4.37 14.44 10.08
N LEU A 192 -4.84 13.67 9.10
CA LEU A 192 -5.64 12.47 9.30
C LEU A 192 -4.77 11.23 9.13
N ILE A 193 -4.96 10.25 10.00
CA ILE A 193 -4.23 8.99 9.98
C ILE A 193 -5.08 7.86 10.58
N GLY A 194 -4.96 6.68 9.99
CA GLY A 194 -5.50 5.43 10.53
C GLY A 194 -4.42 4.55 11.13
N ASN A 195 -4.72 3.27 11.28
CA ASN A 195 -3.80 2.26 11.82
C ASN A 195 -3.86 0.95 11.05
N ALA A 196 -2.79 0.16 11.16
CA ALA A 196 -2.67 -1.25 10.80
C ALA A 196 -2.56 -2.12 12.06
N GLY A 197 -2.52 -3.45 11.90
CA GLY A 197 -2.29 -4.43 12.96
C GLY A 197 -3.49 -5.31 13.29
N ALA A 198 -4.51 -5.39 12.43
CA ALA A 198 -5.68 -6.24 12.66
C ALA A 198 -5.28 -7.68 13.01
N GLU A 199 -4.32 -8.25 12.30
CA GLU A 199 -3.82 -9.62 12.49
C GLU A 199 -3.17 -9.86 13.86
N PHE A 200 -2.86 -8.79 14.58
CA PHE A 200 -2.28 -8.84 15.93
C PHE A 200 -3.27 -8.45 17.03
N GLY A 201 -4.54 -8.31 16.69
CA GLY A 201 -5.61 -8.09 17.66
C GLY A 201 -5.73 -6.64 18.14
N VAL A 202 -5.74 -5.68 17.22
CA VAL A 202 -5.97 -4.27 17.52
C VAL A 202 -7.30 -3.78 16.93
N ARG A 203 -7.81 -2.70 17.49
CA ARG A 203 -9.06 -2.04 17.07
C ARG A 203 -8.76 -0.96 16.03
N GLY A 204 -9.49 -0.99 14.92
CA GLY A 204 -9.37 -0.01 13.85
C GLY A 204 -9.92 1.38 14.23
N TYR A 205 -9.27 2.42 13.72
CA TYR A 205 -9.72 3.81 13.86
C TYR A 205 -9.20 4.70 12.72
N ILE A 206 -9.82 5.86 12.57
CA ILE A 206 -9.25 7.05 11.93
C ILE A 206 -9.22 8.19 12.94
N SER A 207 -8.16 9.01 12.93
CA SER A 207 -8.01 10.15 13.82
C SER A 207 -7.54 11.38 13.08
N ALA A 208 -7.96 12.55 13.55
CA ALA A 208 -7.52 13.86 13.10
C ALA A 208 -6.69 14.54 14.18
N TYR A 209 -5.58 15.14 13.75
CA TYR A 209 -4.66 15.90 14.60
C TYR A 209 -4.52 17.31 14.04
N ASP A 210 -4.52 18.32 14.90
CA ASP A 210 -4.22 19.68 14.50
C ASP A 210 -2.80 19.75 13.91
N ALA A 211 -2.67 20.25 12.70
CA ALA A 211 -1.42 20.22 11.95
C ALA A 211 -0.30 21.04 12.60
N GLU A 212 -0.64 22.10 13.36
CA GLU A 212 0.37 22.94 13.99
C GLU A 212 0.88 22.38 15.31
N SER A 213 -0.03 21.84 16.12
CA SER A 213 0.28 21.43 17.50
C SER A 213 0.42 19.92 17.71
N GLY A 214 -0.04 19.08 16.76
CA GLY A 214 -0.07 17.63 16.93
C GLY A 214 -1.11 17.14 17.94
N LYS A 215 -1.99 17.99 18.44
CA LYS A 215 -3.06 17.59 19.36
C LYS A 215 -4.17 16.88 18.61
N MET A 216 -4.63 15.75 19.16
CA MET A 216 -5.78 15.05 18.61
C MET A 216 -7.03 15.92 18.71
N VAL A 217 -7.73 16.09 17.57
CA VAL A 217 -8.99 16.83 17.47
C VAL A 217 -10.17 15.90 17.67
N TRP A 218 -10.17 14.77 16.93
CA TRP A 218 -11.19 13.72 17.06
C TRP A 218 -10.64 12.36 16.67
N ARG A 219 -11.33 11.31 17.09
CA ARG A 219 -11.12 9.92 16.68
C ARG A 219 -12.45 9.24 16.44
N ALA A 220 -12.57 8.51 15.32
CA ALA A 220 -13.66 7.62 15.01
C ALA A 220 -13.15 6.18 14.96
N TYR A 221 -13.76 5.29 15.75
CA TYR A 221 -13.47 3.86 15.67
C TYR A 221 -14.26 3.23 14.53
N THR A 222 -13.73 2.16 13.96
CA THR A 222 -14.31 1.47 12.79
C THR A 222 -15.01 0.17 13.18
N VAL A 223 -14.74 -0.35 14.36
CA VAL A 223 -15.44 -1.51 14.93
C VAL A 223 -15.84 -1.21 16.38
N PRO A 224 -16.95 -1.80 16.89
CA PRO A 224 -17.40 -1.51 18.25
C PRO A 224 -16.44 -2.05 19.30
N GLY A 225 -16.37 -1.35 20.44
CA GLY A 225 -15.65 -1.79 21.62
C GLY A 225 -16.45 -2.73 22.49
N ASP A 226 -16.01 -2.89 23.76
CA ASP A 226 -16.70 -3.68 24.77
C ASP A 226 -18.09 -3.08 25.07
N PRO A 227 -19.19 -3.81 24.82
CA PRO A 227 -20.55 -3.32 25.07
C PRO A 227 -20.82 -2.94 26.53
N SER A 228 -20.12 -3.55 27.50
CA SER A 228 -20.28 -3.27 28.92
C SER A 228 -19.78 -1.86 29.30
N LEU A 229 -18.94 -1.26 28.50
CA LEU A 229 -18.39 0.09 28.69
C LEU A 229 -19.19 1.18 27.96
N GLY A 230 -20.25 0.79 27.24
CA GLY A 230 -21.02 1.67 26.37
C GLY A 230 -20.33 1.90 25.02
N PHE A 231 -20.91 2.77 24.19
CA PHE A 231 -20.42 3.03 22.83
C PHE A 231 -20.08 4.50 22.63
N GLU A 232 -19.02 4.77 21.90
CA GLU A 232 -18.53 6.13 21.61
C GLU A 232 -19.48 6.90 20.67
N SER A 233 -20.32 6.18 19.90
CA SER A 233 -21.29 6.76 18.99
C SER A 233 -22.47 5.83 18.72
N LYS A 234 -23.56 6.39 18.18
CA LYS A 234 -24.70 5.59 17.70
C LYS A 234 -24.32 4.61 16.60
N ALA A 235 -23.34 4.98 15.76
CA ALA A 235 -22.83 4.10 14.71
C ALA A 235 -22.18 2.84 15.32
N MET A 236 -21.39 2.97 16.40
CA MET A 236 -20.79 1.84 17.11
C MET A 236 -21.83 0.99 17.82
N GLU A 237 -22.87 1.60 18.41
CA GLU A 237 -24.01 0.87 19.01
C GLU A 237 -24.76 0.02 17.98
N GLN A 238 -24.99 0.57 16.77
CA GLN A 238 -25.64 -0.19 15.70
C GLN A 238 -24.72 -1.29 15.15
N ALA A 239 -23.43 -1.00 14.96
CA ALA A 239 -22.47 -1.97 14.52
C ALA A 239 -22.37 -3.17 15.45
N ALA A 240 -22.40 -2.97 16.77
CA ALA A 240 -22.33 -4.04 17.77
C ALA A 240 -23.41 -5.11 17.59
N LYS A 241 -24.58 -4.75 17.04
CA LYS A 241 -25.68 -5.69 16.76
C LYS A 241 -25.39 -6.68 15.64
N THR A 242 -24.32 -6.43 14.87
CA THR A 242 -23.87 -7.27 13.76
C THR A 242 -22.70 -8.17 14.12
N TRP A 243 -22.30 -8.15 15.37
CA TRP A 243 -21.22 -8.96 15.92
C TRP A 243 -21.76 -10.00 16.89
N ASN A 244 -21.07 -11.15 16.96
CA ASN A 244 -21.35 -12.23 17.91
C ASN A 244 -20.07 -12.58 18.68
N GLY A 245 -20.22 -13.11 19.91
CA GLY A 245 -19.08 -13.44 20.77
C GLY A 245 -18.44 -12.20 21.41
N GLU A 246 -17.18 -12.33 21.81
CA GLU A 246 -16.44 -11.30 22.55
C GLU A 246 -15.31 -10.69 21.70
N TRP A 247 -15.64 -10.21 20.48
CA TRP A 247 -14.70 -9.65 19.49
C TRP A 247 -13.79 -8.56 20.05
N TRP A 248 -14.24 -7.81 21.05
CA TRP A 248 -13.48 -6.71 21.65
C TRP A 248 -12.25 -7.20 22.42
N THR A 249 -12.26 -8.46 22.92
CA THR A 249 -11.12 -9.06 23.63
C THR A 249 -9.90 -9.26 22.72
N VAL A 250 -10.14 -9.36 21.42
CA VAL A 250 -9.13 -9.49 20.38
C VAL A 250 -9.07 -8.26 19.46
N GLY A 251 -9.57 -7.12 19.92
CA GLY A 251 -9.55 -5.84 19.21
C GLY A 251 -10.56 -5.69 18.08
N GLY A 252 -11.04 -6.76 17.47
CA GLY A 252 -12.05 -6.75 16.41
C GLY A 252 -11.53 -6.44 15.00
N GLY A 253 -10.37 -5.85 14.82
CA GLY A 253 -9.81 -5.50 13.50
C GLY A 253 -10.42 -4.23 12.88
N GLY A 254 -10.74 -4.26 11.58
CA GLY A 254 -11.34 -3.14 10.85
C GLY A 254 -10.38 -1.95 10.68
N THR A 255 -9.09 -2.18 10.57
CA THR A 255 -8.05 -1.14 10.57
C THR A 255 -8.06 -0.30 9.27
N VAL A 256 -7.72 0.99 9.39
CA VAL A 256 -7.61 1.93 8.26
C VAL A 256 -6.13 2.06 7.91
N TRP A 257 -5.61 1.10 7.15
CA TRP A 257 -4.17 0.98 6.92
C TRP A 257 -3.70 1.58 5.57
N GLU A 258 -4.62 2.04 4.74
CA GLU A 258 -4.33 2.66 3.44
C GLU A 258 -5.18 3.92 3.22
N GLY A 259 -5.40 4.29 1.98
CA GLY A 259 -5.85 5.57 1.47
C GLY A 259 -7.05 6.23 2.14
N ILE A 260 -6.87 7.51 2.44
CA ILE A 260 -7.92 8.40 2.92
C ILE A 260 -8.14 9.46 1.84
N VAL A 261 -9.36 9.59 1.33
CA VAL A 261 -9.75 10.56 0.30
C VAL A 261 -10.63 11.63 0.93
N TYR A 262 -10.47 12.89 0.53
CA TYR A 262 -11.23 14.02 1.08
C TYR A 262 -12.00 14.74 -0.02
N ASP A 263 -13.31 14.94 0.18
CA ASP A 263 -14.14 15.83 -0.63
C ASP A 263 -14.38 17.15 0.13
N PRO A 264 -13.68 18.24 -0.25
CA PRO A 264 -13.84 19.52 0.43
C PRO A 264 -15.20 20.19 0.20
N ALA A 265 -15.95 19.79 -0.83
CA ALA A 265 -17.27 20.35 -1.12
C ALA A 265 -18.37 19.72 -0.26
N LEU A 266 -18.22 18.44 0.08
CA LEU A 266 -19.16 17.70 0.91
C LEU A 266 -18.74 17.63 2.38
N ASP A 267 -17.52 18.07 2.72
CA ASP A 267 -16.87 17.87 4.04
C ASP A 267 -16.79 16.40 4.45
N LEU A 268 -16.59 15.49 3.48
CA LEU A 268 -16.53 14.06 3.71
C LEU A 268 -15.13 13.49 3.47
N LEU A 269 -14.75 12.58 4.36
CA LEU A 269 -13.59 11.72 4.23
C LEU A 269 -14.07 10.33 3.88
N TYR A 270 -13.46 9.74 2.84
CA TYR A 270 -13.73 8.35 2.44
C TYR A 270 -12.49 7.50 2.71
N PHE A 271 -12.69 6.33 3.26
CA PHE A 271 -11.63 5.36 3.51
C PHE A 271 -12.20 3.96 3.60
N GLY A 272 -11.35 2.98 3.32
CA GLY A 272 -11.70 1.58 3.50
C GLY A 272 -11.25 1.05 4.85
N THR A 273 -11.90 0.01 5.32
CA THR A 273 -11.52 -0.74 6.52
C THR A 273 -11.03 -2.13 6.16
N GLY A 274 -10.09 -2.64 6.94
CA GLY A 274 -9.50 -3.95 6.81
C GLY A 274 -10.37 -5.07 7.36
N ASN A 275 -9.78 -6.26 7.36
CA ASN A 275 -10.34 -7.50 7.88
C ASN A 275 -10.70 -7.44 9.36
N ALA A 276 -11.56 -8.33 9.78
CA ALA A 276 -11.80 -8.60 11.20
C ALA A 276 -10.79 -9.63 11.76
N THR A 277 -10.57 -9.63 13.08
CA THR A 277 -9.75 -10.60 13.81
C THR A 277 -10.64 -11.65 14.50
N ALA A 278 -10.43 -12.93 14.31
CA ALA A 278 -9.64 -13.64 13.29
C ALA A 278 -10.30 -13.51 11.91
N TRP A 279 -9.63 -13.95 10.81
CA TRP A 279 -10.23 -13.89 9.46
C TRP A 279 -11.54 -14.67 9.38
N TYR A 280 -11.57 -15.87 9.96
CA TYR A 280 -12.74 -16.77 9.85
C TYR A 280 -13.86 -16.37 10.81
N ARG A 281 -15.03 -16.05 10.26
CA ARG A 281 -16.20 -15.62 11.04
C ARG A 281 -16.69 -16.68 12.04
N THR A 282 -16.44 -17.96 11.77
CA THR A 282 -16.73 -19.07 12.72
C THR A 282 -15.87 -18.98 13.98
N LEU A 283 -14.64 -18.45 13.86
CA LEU A 283 -13.72 -18.28 15.01
C LEU A 283 -13.99 -16.98 15.77
N ARG A 284 -14.54 -15.96 15.11
CA ARG A 284 -14.93 -14.69 15.75
C ARG A 284 -16.20 -14.78 16.57
N GLY A 285 -17.07 -15.75 16.23
CA GLY A 285 -18.36 -15.90 16.87
C GLY A 285 -19.05 -17.19 16.40
N ASN A 286 -20.31 -17.14 16.02
CA ASN A 286 -21.09 -18.29 15.54
C ASN A 286 -21.12 -18.45 14.00
N GLY A 287 -20.35 -17.68 13.27
CA GLY A 287 -20.35 -17.65 11.80
C GLY A 287 -21.41 -16.73 11.19
N GLU A 288 -22.15 -16.01 12.00
CA GLU A 288 -23.23 -15.10 11.59
C GLU A 288 -22.84 -13.63 11.82
N GLY A 289 -23.60 -12.74 11.16
CA GLY A 289 -23.45 -11.30 11.29
C GLY A 289 -22.47 -10.68 10.29
N ASP A 290 -22.74 -9.44 9.93
CA ASP A 290 -21.98 -8.70 8.92
C ASP A 290 -20.66 -8.11 9.47
N ASN A 291 -20.48 -8.08 10.79
CA ASN A 291 -19.31 -7.54 11.50
C ASN A 291 -18.97 -6.09 11.10
N LEU A 292 -19.94 -5.19 11.20
CA LEU A 292 -19.77 -3.79 10.85
C LEU A 292 -18.74 -3.09 11.77
N TYR A 293 -17.79 -2.30 11.23
CA TYR A 293 -17.63 -1.95 9.82
C TYR A 293 -16.33 -2.55 9.26
N ALA A 294 -16.03 -3.83 9.49
CA ALA A 294 -14.91 -4.49 8.84
C ALA A 294 -15.21 -4.69 7.33
N ALA A 295 -14.17 -4.68 6.50
CA ALA A 295 -14.24 -4.85 5.04
C ALA A 295 -15.29 -3.93 4.37
N ALA A 296 -15.28 -2.64 4.72
CA ALA A 296 -16.27 -1.65 4.31
C ALA A 296 -15.61 -0.35 3.83
N ILE A 297 -16.29 0.37 2.95
CA ILE A 297 -16.01 1.76 2.60
C ILE A 297 -16.86 2.63 3.54
N LEU A 298 -16.23 3.58 4.22
CA LEU A 298 -16.89 4.51 5.12
C LEU A 298 -16.72 5.94 4.61
N ALA A 299 -17.76 6.76 4.83
CA ALA A 299 -17.70 8.20 4.75
C ALA A 299 -17.96 8.79 6.12
N VAL A 300 -17.07 9.67 6.58
CA VAL A 300 -17.24 10.41 7.83
C VAL A 300 -17.09 11.92 7.58
N HIS A 301 -17.75 12.74 8.41
CA HIS A 301 -17.55 14.19 8.35
C HIS A 301 -16.13 14.55 8.78
N ALA A 302 -15.39 15.29 7.92
CA ALA A 302 -14.01 15.66 8.20
C ALA A 302 -13.89 16.57 9.44
N SER A 303 -14.94 17.31 9.76
CA SER A 303 -14.96 18.24 10.90
C SER A 303 -14.97 17.55 12.27
N ASN A 304 -15.58 16.35 12.42
CA ASN A 304 -15.83 15.73 13.72
C ASN A 304 -15.71 14.20 13.74
N GLY A 305 -15.53 13.54 12.58
CA GLY A 305 -15.40 12.08 12.47
C GLY A 305 -16.73 11.32 12.56
N GLU A 306 -17.89 12.01 12.57
CA GLU A 306 -19.19 11.32 12.58
C GLU A 306 -19.45 10.59 11.28
N LEU A 307 -19.95 9.35 11.37
CA LEU A 307 -20.29 8.51 10.22
C LEU A 307 -21.46 9.13 9.44
N ALA A 308 -21.24 9.41 8.15
CA ALA A 308 -22.29 9.85 7.24
C ALA A 308 -22.96 8.64 6.56
N TRP A 309 -22.19 7.72 6.03
CA TRP A 309 -22.67 6.49 5.42
C TRP A 309 -21.57 5.42 5.36
N TYR A 310 -21.96 4.19 5.05
CA TYR A 310 -21.03 3.08 4.77
C TYR A 310 -21.55 2.18 3.65
N PHE A 311 -20.64 1.47 3.02
CA PHE A 311 -20.91 0.40 2.05
C PHE A 311 -19.97 -0.77 2.32
N GLN A 312 -20.50 -1.95 2.60
CA GLN A 312 -19.67 -3.12 2.93
C GLN A 312 -19.42 -3.97 1.70
N THR A 313 -18.14 -4.09 1.29
CA THR A 313 -17.74 -4.85 0.11
C THR A 313 -17.67 -6.35 0.35
N ALA A 314 -17.42 -6.78 1.60
CA ALA A 314 -17.40 -8.17 2.01
C ALA A 314 -18.09 -8.34 3.39
N PRO A 315 -19.45 -8.38 3.43
CA PRO A 315 -20.19 -8.59 4.68
C PRO A 315 -19.82 -9.90 5.35
N GLY A 316 -19.48 -9.86 6.66
CA GLY A 316 -19.00 -11.02 7.39
C GLY A 316 -17.76 -11.64 6.78
N ASP A 317 -16.82 -10.82 6.28
CA ASP A 317 -15.60 -11.25 5.60
C ASP A 317 -14.94 -12.47 6.25
N ASN A 318 -14.52 -13.41 5.44
CA ASN A 318 -13.92 -14.69 5.83
C ASN A 318 -12.62 -15.00 5.08
N TRP A 319 -12.16 -14.09 4.21
CA TRP A 319 -11.13 -14.32 3.21
C TRP A 319 -10.02 -13.26 3.21
N ASP A 320 -10.08 -12.30 4.15
CA ASP A 320 -9.21 -11.12 4.17
C ASP A 320 -9.49 -10.15 3.00
N TYR A 321 -10.77 -9.98 2.64
CA TYR A 321 -11.15 -9.06 1.58
C TYR A 321 -11.38 -7.65 2.11
N ASP A 322 -10.31 -7.04 2.59
CA ASP A 322 -10.29 -5.63 2.98
C ASP A 322 -10.97 -4.72 1.94
N ALA A 323 -11.52 -3.61 2.39
CA ALA A 323 -11.96 -2.52 1.52
C ALA A 323 -10.99 -1.32 1.51
N THR A 324 -9.76 -1.53 1.95
CA THR A 324 -8.74 -0.46 2.12
C THR A 324 -8.05 -0.04 0.84
N GLN A 325 -8.33 -0.68 -0.31
CA GLN A 325 -7.74 -0.31 -1.59
C GLN A 325 -8.00 1.16 -1.90
N PRO A 326 -7.09 1.84 -2.65
CA PRO A 326 -7.25 3.25 -2.98
C PRO A 326 -8.61 3.56 -3.58
N LEU A 327 -9.25 4.60 -3.05
CA LEU A 327 -10.50 5.17 -3.53
C LEU A 327 -10.21 6.34 -4.45
N MET A 328 -11.09 6.62 -5.41
CA MET A 328 -11.00 7.81 -6.24
C MET A 328 -12.39 8.41 -6.49
N GLN A 329 -12.44 9.73 -6.49
CA GLN A 329 -13.67 10.48 -6.80
C GLN A 329 -13.73 10.81 -8.28
N ALA A 330 -14.93 10.91 -8.83
CA ALA A 330 -15.14 11.49 -10.17
C ALA A 330 -16.58 12.03 -10.29
N ASP A 331 -16.79 12.87 -11.29
CA ASP A 331 -18.11 13.24 -11.74
C ASP A 331 -18.35 12.57 -13.10
N LEU A 332 -19.26 11.59 -13.15
CA LEU A 332 -19.51 10.75 -14.31
C LEU A 332 -20.93 10.91 -14.85
N ALA A 333 -21.07 10.91 -16.18
CA ALA A 333 -22.37 10.85 -16.84
C ALA A 333 -22.87 9.40 -16.86
N ILE A 334 -23.78 9.04 -15.96
CA ILE A 334 -24.35 7.69 -15.84
C ILE A 334 -25.87 7.77 -16.03
N GLY A 335 -26.42 7.00 -16.97
CA GLY A 335 -27.84 7.02 -17.26
C GLY A 335 -28.39 8.40 -17.70
N GLY A 336 -27.56 9.19 -18.37
CA GLY A 336 -27.93 10.55 -18.84
C GLY A 336 -27.90 11.62 -17.73
N ARG A 337 -27.40 11.30 -16.52
CA ARG A 337 -27.29 12.25 -15.39
C ARG A 337 -25.84 12.33 -14.92
N GLN A 338 -25.41 13.53 -14.52
CA GLN A 338 -24.14 13.69 -13.80
C GLN A 338 -24.30 13.15 -12.39
N ARG A 339 -23.42 12.22 -12.03
CA ARG A 339 -23.37 11.59 -10.71
C ARG A 339 -21.99 11.87 -10.09
N LYS A 340 -21.99 12.31 -8.85
CA LYS A 340 -20.79 12.40 -8.04
C LYS A 340 -20.49 11.02 -7.51
N VAL A 341 -19.40 10.40 -7.94
CA VAL A 341 -19.10 9.02 -7.59
C VAL A 341 -17.82 8.88 -6.79
N ILE A 342 -17.77 7.80 -5.98
CA ILE A 342 -16.56 7.24 -5.40
C ILE A 342 -16.39 5.82 -5.97
N MET A 343 -15.16 5.48 -6.38
CA MET A 343 -14.87 4.23 -7.10
C MET A 343 -13.78 3.44 -6.41
N GLN A 344 -13.90 2.12 -6.44
CA GLN A 344 -12.90 1.19 -5.93
C GLN A 344 -12.88 -0.12 -6.72
N ALA A 345 -11.67 -0.57 -7.10
CA ALA A 345 -11.42 -1.97 -7.43
C ALA A 345 -11.02 -2.69 -6.13
N SER A 346 -11.90 -3.54 -5.61
CA SER A 346 -11.70 -4.20 -4.32
C SER A 346 -10.88 -5.51 -4.42
N LYS A 347 -10.23 -5.93 -3.32
CA LYS A 347 -9.57 -7.23 -3.18
C LYS A 347 -10.47 -8.38 -3.67
N ASN A 348 -11.76 -8.27 -3.42
CA ASN A 348 -12.77 -9.29 -3.69
C ASN A 348 -13.05 -9.55 -5.19
N GLY A 349 -12.44 -8.77 -6.09
CA GLY A 349 -12.52 -8.93 -7.54
C GLY A 349 -13.62 -8.13 -8.23
N PHE A 350 -14.40 -7.32 -7.50
CA PHE A 350 -15.43 -6.46 -8.06
C PHE A 350 -15.00 -4.99 -8.07
N PHE A 351 -15.33 -4.28 -9.16
CA PHE A 351 -15.20 -2.84 -9.26
C PHE A 351 -16.52 -2.20 -8.87
N TYR A 352 -16.47 -1.32 -7.86
CA TYR A 352 -17.64 -0.64 -7.32
C TYR A 352 -17.68 0.83 -7.74
N VAL A 353 -18.88 1.31 -8.05
CA VAL A 353 -19.22 2.73 -8.27
C VAL A 353 -20.36 3.07 -7.32
N LEU A 354 -20.10 3.95 -6.36
CA LEU A 354 -21.06 4.41 -5.36
C LEU A 354 -21.31 5.90 -5.53
N ASP A 355 -22.50 6.37 -5.15
CA ASP A 355 -22.77 7.78 -4.97
C ASP A 355 -21.97 8.30 -3.77
N ARG A 356 -21.12 9.32 -3.96
CA ARG A 356 -20.22 9.76 -2.88
C ARG A 356 -20.89 10.62 -1.82
N GLU A 357 -22.12 11.12 -2.08
CA GLU A 357 -22.88 11.86 -1.07
C GLU A 357 -23.64 10.93 -0.12
N THR A 358 -24.13 9.80 -0.63
CA THR A 358 -25.08 8.94 0.09
C THR A 358 -24.58 7.52 0.35
N GLY A 359 -23.54 7.06 -0.35
CA GLY A 359 -23.09 5.66 -0.32
C GLY A 359 -23.97 4.71 -1.13
N GLU A 360 -24.98 5.22 -1.87
CA GLU A 360 -25.85 4.40 -2.71
C GLU A 360 -25.06 3.65 -3.77
N PHE A 361 -25.32 2.34 -3.89
CA PHE A 361 -24.75 1.53 -4.96
C PHE A 361 -25.30 1.95 -6.32
N ILE A 362 -24.43 2.37 -7.22
CA ILE A 362 -24.79 2.76 -8.59
C ILE A 362 -24.58 1.59 -9.54
N SER A 363 -23.40 0.99 -9.50
CA SER A 363 -23.05 -0.17 -10.34
C SER A 363 -21.81 -0.90 -9.80
N GLY A 364 -21.66 -2.15 -10.23
CA GLY A 364 -20.45 -2.94 -9.97
C GLY A 364 -20.44 -4.20 -10.79
N ALA A 365 -19.24 -4.62 -11.20
CA ALA A 365 -19.04 -5.86 -11.95
C ALA A 365 -17.67 -6.48 -11.64
N PRO A 366 -17.49 -7.78 -11.90
CA PRO A 366 -16.20 -8.43 -11.76
C PRO A 366 -15.21 -7.86 -12.78
N PHE A 367 -14.05 -7.36 -12.31
CA PHE A 367 -13.00 -6.87 -13.20
C PHE A 367 -11.98 -7.97 -13.56
N VAL A 368 -11.98 -9.09 -12.84
CA VAL A 368 -11.22 -10.30 -13.13
C VAL A 368 -12.15 -11.50 -13.32
N SER A 369 -11.65 -12.54 -14.01
CA SER A 369 -12.35 -13.81 -14.14
C SER A 369 -11.94 -14.79 -13.03
N GLY A 370 -12.76 -15.84 -12.85
CA GLY A 370 -12.45 -16.95 -11.96
C GLY A 370 -12.73 -16.69 -10.48
N ILE A 371 -13.52 -15.68 -10.15
CA ILE A 371 -14.02 -15.45 -8.80
C ILE A 371 -14.85 -16.65 -8.34
N THR A 372 -14.57 -17.21 -7.16
CA THR A 372 -15.30 -18.38 -6.64
C THR A 372 -16.03 -18.11 -5.33
N TRP A 373 -15.68 -17.03 -4.61
CA TRP A 373 -16.30 -16.69 -3.33
C TRP A 373 -17.71 -16.11 -3.47
N ALA A 374 -18.01 -15.47 -4.59
CA ALA A 374 -19.31 -14.89 -4.90
C ALA A 374 -19.69 -15.14 -6.36
N SER A 375 -20.98 -15.34 -6.61
CA SER A 375 -21.53 -15.52 -7.96
C SER A 375 -21.83 -14.20 -8.68
N GLY A 376 -21.83 -13.08 -7.96
CA GLY A 376 -22.10 -11.75 -8.48
C GLY A 376 -22.47 -10.77 -7.36
N LEU A 377 -23.01 -9.63 -7.74
CA LEU A 377 -23.53 -8.62 -6.84
C LEU A 377 -25.07 -8.52 -7.00
N ASP A 378 -25.78 -8.32 -5.92
CA ASP A 378 -27.19 -7.94 -5.97
C ASP A 378 -27.34 -6.60 -6.74
N PRO A 379 -28.13 -6.53 -7.80
CA PRO A 379 -28.17 -5.37 -8.69
C PRO A 379 -28.76 -4.11 -8.06
N LYS A 380 -29.46 -4.23 -6.92
CA LYS A 380 -30.07 -3.10 -6.22
C LYS A 380 -29.20 -2.56 -5.10
N THR A 381 -28.54 -3.46 -4.37
CA THR A 381 -27.82 -3.13 -3.16
C THR A 381 -26.32 -3.19 -3.32
N GLY A 382 -25.81 -3.86 -4.37
CA GLY A 382 -24.39 -4.13 -4.56
C GLY A 382 -23.83 -5.17 -3.57
N ARG A 383 -24.66 -5.76 -2.70
CA ARG A 383 -24.23 -6.79 -1.77
C ARG A 383 -23.75 -8.02 -2.55
N PRO A 384 -22.58 -8.58 -2.25
CA PRO A 384 -22.12 -9.80 -2.88
C PRO A 384 -23.07 -10.98 -2.60
N ILE A 385 -23.33 -11.77 -3.64
CA ILE A 385 -24.10 -13.03 -3.56
C ILE A 385 -23.09 -14.14 -3.30
N GLU A 386 -22.86 -14.46 -2.04
CA GLU A 386 -21.89 -15.44 -1.60
C GLU A 386 -22.14 -16.81 -2.21
N SER A 387 -21.10 -17.46 -2.71
CA SER A 387 -21.20 -18.82 -3.24
C SER A 387 -21.37 -19.83 -2.11
N PRO A 388 -22.25 -20.85 -2.24
CA PRO A 388 -22.45 -21.85 -1.19
C PRO A 388 -21.18 -22.62 -0.79
N THR A 389 -20.18 -22.64 -1.66
CA THR A 389 -18.89 -23.32 -1.45
C THR A 389 -17.80 -22.40 -0.91
N ALA A 390 -18.07 -21.11 -0.72
CA ALA A 390 -17.09 -20.12 -0.26
C ALA A 390 -16.97 -20.05 1.27
N PHE A 391 -17.93 -20.61 1.98
CA PHE A 391 -17.94 -20.73 3.43
C PHE A 391 -18.42 -22.11 3.84
N ALA A 392 -17.57 -22.89 4.46
CA ALA A 392 -17.84 -24.26 4.90
C ALA A 392 -17.60 -24.43 6.41
N GLY A 393 -17.86 -23.38 7.20
CA GLY A 393 -17.65 -23.38 8.65
C GLY A 393 -16.16 -23.57 8.98
N LEU A 394 -15.83 -24.68 9.62
CA LEU A 394 -14.45 -25.07 9.95
C LEU A 394 -13.81 -26.00 8.90
N GLN A 395 -14.50 -26.31 7.80
CA GLN A 395 -13.92 -27.18 6.77
C GLN A 395 -13.00 -26.39 5.85
N PRO A 396 -11.84 -26.96 5.47
CA PRO A 396 -10.93 -26.32 4.52
C PRO A 396 -11.54 -26.18 3.14
N ILE A 397 -11.29 -25.04 2.48
CA ILE A 397 -11.78 -24.71 1.13
C ILE A 397 -10.69 -24.01 0.31
N ILE A 398 -10.79 -24.06 -1.01
CA ILE A 398 -10.00 -23.23 -1.92
C ILE A 398 -10.90 -22.11 -2.46
N VAL A 399 -10.46 -20.88 -2.35
CA VAL A 399 -11.19 -19.69 -2.78
C VAL A 399 -10.34 -18.81 -3.69
N SER A 400 -10.96 -18.17 -4.65
CA SER A 400 -10.39 -17.15 -5.55
C SER A 400 -11.23 -15.86 -5.48
N PRO A 401 -10.58 -14.69 -5.40
CA PRO A 401 -9.13 -14.44 -5.25
C PRO A 401 -8.55 -14.97 -3.93
N ASP A 402 -7.21 -14.96 -3.84
CA ASP A 402 -6.49 -15.20 -2.59
C ASP A 402 -6.59 -13.99 -1.62
N PRO A 403 -6.06 -14.04 -0.39
CA PRO A 403 -6.08 -12.91 0.55
C PRO A 403 -5.33 -11.67 0.05
N GLY A 404 -4.41 -11.80 -0.90
CA GLY A 404 -3.79 -10.67 -1.59
C GLY A 404 -4.72 -9.95 -2.56
N GLY A 405 -5.87 -10.56 -2.88
CA GLY A 405 -6.94 -10.00 -3.69
C GLY A 405 -6.64 -9.93 -5.19
N ALA A 406 -7.66 -9.64 -5.97
CA ALA A 406 -7.53 -9.37 -7.41
C ALA A 406 -6.89 -7.98 -7.68
N HIS A 407 -6.93 -7.09 -6.72
CA HIS A 407 -6.25 -5.80 -6.63
C HIS A 407 -5.97 -5.51 -5.15
N ASN A 408 -4.96 -4.71 -4.84
CA ASN A 408 -4.62 -4.40 -3.45
C ASN A 408 -4.28 -2.90 -3.30
N TRP A 409 -3.36 -2.56 -2.41
CA TRP A 409 -2.96 -1.19 -2.06
C TRP A 409 -2.36 -0.37 -3.22
N ASN A 410 -1.87 -1.01 -4.26
CA ASN A 410 -1.23 -0.39 -5.43
C ASN A 410 -2.20 0.61 -6.10
N PRO A 411 -1.93 1.94 -6.09
CA PRO A 411 -2.95 2.90 -6.49
C PRO A 411 -3.31 2.80 -7.97
N MET A 412 -4.62 2.93 -8.23
CA MET A 412 -5.21 3.11 -9.54
C MET A 412 -4.98 4.53 -10.06
N ALA A 413 -5.29 4.78 -11.34
CA ALA A 413 -5.34 6.12 -11.91
C ALA A 413 -6.58 6.30 -12.80
N PHE A 414 -7.22 7.47 -12.73
CA PHE A 414 -8.34 7.84 -13.62
C PHE A 414 -7.90 8.94 -14.59
N ASN A 415 -8.18 8.75 -15.87
CA ASN A 415 -7.88 9.76 -16.87
C ASN A 415 -9.17 10.42 -17.35
N PRO A 416 -9.41 11.69 -17.04
CA PRO A 416 -10.63 12.40 -17.44
C PRO A 416 -10.83 12.49 -18.96
N ALA A 417 -9.75 12.46 -19.75
CA ALA A 417 -9.83 12.55 -21.20
C ALA A 417 -10.33 11.25 -21.86
N THR A 418 -9.99 10.09 -21.27
CA THR A 418 -10.43 8.78 -21.77
C THR A 418 -11.67 8.27 -21.06
N GLY A 419 -11.97 8.78 -19.85
CA GLY A 419 -13.00 8.26 -18.96
C GLY A 419 -12.69 6.88 -18.38
N LEU A 420 -11.42 6.43 -18.44
CA LEU A 420 -10.99 5.09 -18.00
C LEU A 420 -10.23 5.13 -16.69
N VAL A 421 -10.42 4.09 -15.90
CA VAL A 421 -9.61 3.76 -14.72
C VAL A 421 -8.56 2.74 -15.12
N TYR A 422 -7.29 3.00 -14.79
CA TYR A 422 -6.18 2.06 -15.01
C TYR A 422 -5.75 1.47 -13.68
N LEU A 423 -5.66 0.16 -13.62
CA LEU A 423 -5.33 -0.54 -12.37
C LEU A 423 -4.48 -1.80 -12.62
N PRO A 424 -3.56 -2.15 -11.71
CA PRO A 424 -2.94 -3.46 -11.68
C PRO A 424 -3.97 -4.51 -11.26
N ALA A 425 -4.13 -5.56 -12.03
CA ALA A 425 -5.05 -6.65 -11.72
C ALA A 425 -4.32 -8.00 -11.68
N LYS A 426 -4.71 -8.83 -10.71
CA LYS A 426 -4.22 -10.21 -10.53
C LYS A 426 -5.33 -11.17 -10.90
N VAL A 427 -5.05 -12.07 -11.84
CA VAL A 427 -6.04 -13.01 -12.39
C VAL A 427 -5.70 -14.42 -12.00
N GLY A 428 -6.68 -15.14 -11.45
CA GLY A 428 -6.56 -16.56 -11.10
C GLY A 428 -5.75 -16.82 -9.82
N THR A 429 -5.57 -15.80 -8.95
CA THR A 429 -5.01 -16.02 -7.61
C THR A 429 -5.97 -16.85 -6.77
N GLN A 430 -5.44 -17.80 -5.99
CA GLN A 430 -6.23 -18.74 -5.20
C GLN A 430 -5.52 -19.05 -3.90
N ALA A 431 -6.28 -19.24 -2.83
CA ALA A 431 -5.75 -19.66 -1.54
C ALA A 431 -6.54 -20.81 -0.93
N LEU A 432 -5.83 -21.63 -0.17
CA LEU A 432 -6.41 -22.59 0.74
C LEU A 432 -6.75 -21.89 2.05
N HIS A 433 -8.03 -21.83 2.37
CA HIS A 433 -8.54 -21.40 3.66
C HIS A 433 -8.80 -22.63 4.52
N ALA A 434 -7.99 -22.80 5.57
CA ALA A 434 -8.07 -23.91 6.52
C ALA A 434 -8.20 -23.32 7.94
N PRO A 435 -9.43 -23.14 8.47
CA PRO A 435 -9.64 -22.61 9.81
C PRO A 435 -9.05 -23.55 10.87
N ASP A 436 -8.33 -23.00 11.85
CA ASP A 436 -7.83 -23.74 13.00
C ASP A 436 -8.94 -23.87 14.06
N SER A 437 -9.53 -25.04 14.19
CA SER A 437 -10.59 -25.33 15.17
C SER A 437 -10.14 -25.20 16.64
N GLN A 438 -8.81 -25.17 16.88
CA GLN A 438 -8.21 -25.00 18.20
C GLN A 438 -7.67 -23.59 18.41
N TRP A 439 -7.93 -22.69 17.48
CA TRP A 439 -7.43 -21.32 17.54
C TRP A 439 -7.81 -20.64 18.86
N LYS A 440 -6.83 -19.97 19.43
CA LYS A 440 -6.97 -19.08 20.58
C LYS A 440 -6.13 -17.84 20.31
N TYR A 441 -6.65 -16.71 20.71
CA TYR A 441 -5.91 -15.45 20.63
C TYR A 441 -4.61 -15.53 21.43
N ASP A 442 -3.50 -15.13 20.81
CA ASP A 442 -2.19 -14.99 21.42
C ASP A 442 -1.61 -13.62 21.03
N PRO A 443 -1.39 -12.68 21.98
CA PRO A 443 -0.89 -11.34 21.67
C PRO A 443 0.52 -11.35 21.04
N ASN A 444 1.23 -12.47 21.07
CA ASN A 444 2.57 -12.64 20.51
C ASN A 444 2.57 -13.33 19.14
N ARG A 445 1.40 -13.55 18.53
CA ARG A 445 1.25 -14.27 17.26
C ARG A 445 0.43 -13.50 16.25
N HIS A 446 0.55 -13.94 15.02
CA HIS A 446 -0.34 -13.57 13.93
C HIS A 446 -1.68 -14.30 14.12
N ASN A 447 -2.75 -13.57 14.41
CA ASN A 447 -4.04 -14.10 14.85
C ASN A 447 -5.06 -14.23 13.73
N ILE A 448 -4.66 -14.71 12.55
CA ILE A 448 -5.57 -14.89 11.41
C ILE A 448 -6.52 -16.10 11.58
N GLY A 449 -6.17 -17.07 12.42
CA GLY A 449 -6.98 -18.25 12.67
C GLY A 449 -6.80 -19.38 11.65
N SER A 450 -5.77 -19.31 10.78
CA SER A 450 -5.45 -20.37 9.83
C SER A 450 -4.68 -21.51 10.49
N ASP A 451 -5.02 -22.76 10.13
CA ASP A 451 -4.23 -23.96 10.43
C ASP A 451 -3.05 -24.06 9.45
N ALA A 452 -1.90 -23.53 9.84
CA ALA A 452 -0.67 -23.61 9.06
C ALA A 452 -0.13 -25.05 8.89
N ARG A 453 -0.64 -26.00 9.68
CA ARG A 453 -0.23 -27.42 9.65
C ARG A 453 -1.13 -28.30 8.80
N TYR A 454 -2.15 -27.72 8.17
CA TYR A 454 -3.07 -28.50 7.33
C TYR A 454 -2.33 -29.23 6.20
N GLU A 455 -2.44 -30.55 6.16
CA GLU A 455 -1.83 -31.47 5.17
C GLU A 455 -2.89 -32.31 4.41
N GLY A 456 -4.06 -31.76 4.18
CA GLY A 456 -5.15 -32.44 3.49
C GLY A 456 -5.04 -32.39 1.95
N PRO A 457 -5.94 -33.11 1.24
CA PRO A 457 -5.91 -33.24 -0.22
C PRO A 457 -6.05 -31.92 -0.98
N LEU A 458 -6.65 -30.89 -0.37
CA LEU A 458 -6.79 -29.57 -0.99
C LEU A 458 -5.44 -28.86 -1.18
N LYS A 459 -4.42 -29.15 -0.35
CA LYS A 459 -3.07 -28.61 -0.54
C LYS A 459 -2.43 -29.11 -1.85
N ALA A 460 -2.59 -30.39 -2.16
CA ALA A 460 -2.16 -30.96 -3.44
C ALA A 460 -2.97 -30.41 -4.62
N LYS A 461 -4.29 -30.26 -4.44
CA LYS A 461 -5.16 -29.64 -5.43
C LYS A 461 -4.73 -28.21 -5.73
N LEU A 462 -4.50 -27.37 -4.72
CA LEU A 462 -4.04 -25.98 -4.90
C LEU A 462 -2.76 -25.91 -5.74
N ARG A 463 -1.78 -26.80 -5.46
CA ARG A 463 -0.52 -26.87 -6.24
C ARG A 463 -0.72 -27.28 -7.70
N SER A 464 -1.81 -27.95 -8.05
CA SER A 464 -2.13 -28.39 -9.42
C SER A 464 -2.92 -27.36 -10.23
N LEU A 465 -3.37 -26.27 -9.61
CA LEU A 465 -4.13 -25.23 -10.30
C LEU A 465 -3.21 -24.39 -11.20
N PRO A 466 -3.76 -23.78 -12.28
CA PRO A 466 -2.98 -22.91 -13.14
C PRO A 466 -2.35 -21.76 -12.35
N PRO A 467 -1.11 -21.36 -12.68
CA PRO A 467 -0.47 -20.24 -12.02
C PRO A 467 -1.24 -18.93 -12.31
N PRO A 468 -1.30 -17.99 -11.35
CA PRO A 468 -1.90 -16.70 -11.56
C PRO A 468 -1.10 -15.86 -12.55
N THR A 469 -1.74 -14.83 -13.10
CA THR A 469 -1.14 -13.88 -14.04
C THR A 469 -1.47 -12.45 -13.63
N GLY A 470 -0.60 -11.50 -14.00
CA GLY A 470 -0.82 -10.07 -13.79
C GLY A 470 -1.14 -9.35 -15.10
N GLU A 471 -1.85 -8.24 -14.99
CA GLU A 471 -2.16 -7.37 -16.11
C GLU A 471 -2.38 -5.91 -15.67
N LEU A 472 -2.06 -4.98 -16.56
CA LEU A 472 -2.58 -3.62 -16.48
C LEU A 472 -3.95 -3.61 -17.17
N LEU A 473 -4.98 -3.27 -16.42
CA LEU A 473 -6.35 -3.22 -16.88
C LEU A 473 -6.79 -1.76 -17.05
N ALA A 474 -7.37 -1.42 -18.20
CA ALA A 474 -8.17 -0.22 -18.38
C ALA A 474 -9.65 -0.57 -18.28
N TRP A 475 -10.30 0.01 -17.29
CA TRP A 475 -11.70 -0.25 -16.95
C TRP A 475 -12.57 0.95 -17.26
N ASP A 476 -13.69 0.74 -17.96
CA ASP A 476 -14.71 1.75 -18.16
C ASP A 476 -15.71 1.69 -16.98
N PRO A 477 -15.67 2.66 -16.04
CA PRO A 477 -16.50 2.62 -14.85
C PRO A 477 -17.99 2.85 -15.13
N VAL A 478 -18.35 3.43 -16.29
CA VAL A 478 -19.73 3.64 -16.71
C VAL A 478 -20.31 2.39 -17.35
N LYS A 479 -19.53 1.71 -18.23
CA LYS A 479 -19.96 0.47 -18.88
C LYS A 479 -19.73 -0.77 -18.02
N GLN A 480 -18.95 -0.65 -16.94
CA GLN A 480 -18.55 -1.76 -16.07
C GLN A 480 -17.91 -2.90 -16.89
N SER A 481 -16.94 -2.54 -17.72
CA SER A 481 -16.25 -3.48 -18.60
C SER A 481 -14.83 -3.03 -18.93
N ALA A 482 -13.96 -4.00 -19.24
CA ALA A 482 -12.61 -3.72 -19.69
C ALA A 482 -12.64 -3.03 -21.08
N ALA A 483 -11.95 -1.90 -21.21
CA ALA A 483 -11.64 -1.30 -22.50
C ALA A 483 -10.47 -2.03 -23.18
N TRP A 484 -9.41 -2.31 -22.41
CA TRP A 484 -8.26 -3.10 -22.86
C TRP A 484 -7.51 -3.74 -21.67
N ARG A 485 -6.66 -4.72 -21.97
CA ARG A 485 -5.82 -5.44 -21.01
C ARG A 485 -4.42 -5.61 -21.58
N ALA A 486 -3.39 -5.28 -20.80
CA ALA A 486 -1.99 -5.52 -21.13
C ALA A 486 -1.41 -6.54 -20.13
N LYS A 487 -1.30 -7.80 -20.53
CA LYS A 487 -0.74 -8.89 -19.71
C LYS A 487 0.77 -8.77 -19.58
N TYR A 488 1.30 -9.19 -18.44
CA TYR A 488 2.73 -9.27 -18.18
C TYR A 488 3.11 -10.59 -17.48
N PRO A 489 4.41 -10.98 -17.49
CA PRO A 489 4.82 -12.35 -17.10
C PRO A 489 4.86 -12.61 -15.59
N VAL A 490 4.63 -11.58 -14.78
CA VAL A 490 4.61 -11.63 -13.30
C VAL A 490 3.19 -11.37 -12.80
N VAL A 491 2.90 -11.73 -11.54
CA VAL A 491 1.56 -11.49 -10.96
C VAL A 491 1.41 -10.05 -10.52
N GLU A 492 2.46 -9.49 -9.90
CA GLU A 492 2.38 -8.20 -9.24
C GLU A 492 2.75 -7.03 -10.17
N GLY A 493 1.86 -6.04 -10.22
CA GLY A 493 2.06 -4.74 -10.82
C GLY A 493 2.08 -3.63 -9.77
N GLY A 494 2.95 -2.64 -9.95
CA GLY A 494 3.00 -1.45 -9.11
C GLY A 494 1.86 -0.48 -9.38
N GLY A 495 1.81 0.60 -8.59
CA GLY A 495 0.82 1.66 -8.76
C GLY A 495 0.96 2.40 -10.09
N VAL A 496 -0.10 3.09 -10.51
CA VAL A 496 -0.28 3.65 -11.85
C VAL A 496 -0.25 5.17 -11.82
N LEU A 497 0.30 5.77 -12.88
CA LEU A 497 0.23 7.20 -13.23
C LEU A 497 -0.36 7.33 -14.64
N THR A 498 -1.28 8.27 -14.86
CA THR A 498 -1.73 8.65 -16.21
C THR A 498 -1.51 10.14 -16.49
N THR A 499 -1.36 10.51 -17.76
CA THR A 499 -1.05 11.89 -18.17
C THR A 499 -1.88 12.37 -19.36
N ALA A 500 -1.95 13.70 -19.54
CA ALA A 500 -2.53 14.31 -20.73
C ALA A 500 -1.74 14.02 -22.03
N GLY A 501 -0.54 13.45 -21.92
CA GLY A 501 0.25 12.94 -23.05
C GLY A 501 -0.27 11.62 -23.63
N ASN A 502 -1.47 11.17 -23.27
CA ASN A 502 -2.07 9.89 -23.63
C ASN A 502 -1.23 8.68 -23.18
N LEU A 503 -0.64 8.78 -21.97
CA LEU A 503 0.22 7.73 -21.41
C LEU A 503 -0.29 7.21 -20.07
N VAL A 504 0.01 5.93 -19.85
CA VAL A 504 -0.13 5.24 -18.55
C VAL A 504 1.23 4.65 -18.19
N PHE A 505 1.79 5.03 -17.05
CA PHE A 505 3.04 4.49 -16.53
C PHE A 505 2.77 3.49 -15.42
N GLN A 506 3.44 2.35 -15.44
CA GLN A 506 3.37 1.33 -14.41
C GLN A 506 4.70 0.62 -14.22
N GLY A 507 5.07 0.42 -12.95
CA GLY A 507 6.13 -0.52 -12.56
C GLY A 507 5.61 -1.95 -12.41
N ARG A 508 6.53 -2.94 -12.42
CA ARG A 508 6.19 -4.35 -12.23
C ARG A 508 7.21 -5.06 -11.33
N ALA A 509 6.81 -6.20 -10.77
CA ALA A 509 7.69 -7.01 -9.91
C ALA A 509 8.95 -7.53 -10.61
N ASP A 510 8.93 -7.72 -11.93
CA ASP A 510 10.11 -8.11 -12.74
C ASP A 510 11.12 -6.96 -12.96
N GLY A 511 10.86 -5.79 -12.39
CA GLY A 511 11.73 -4.62 -12.45
C GLY A 511 11.56 -3.77 -13.71
N ILE A 512 10.51 -3.98 -14.48
CA ILE A 512 10.22 -3.17 -15.66
C ILE A 512 9.31 -2.00 -15.30
N LEU A 513 9.76 -0.76 -15.57
CA LEU A 513 8.91 0.40 -15.69
C LEU A 513 8.48 0.54 -17.14
N ALA A 514 7.19 0.58 -17.41
CA ALA A 514 6.65 0.67 -18.77
C ALA A 514 5.69 1.86 -18.93
N ALA A 515 5.64 2.40 -20.14
CA ALA A 515 4.63 3.37 -20.57
C ALA A 515 3.76 2.74 -21.67
N TYR A 516 2.45 2.85 -21.47
CA TYR A 516 1.44 2.35 -22.40
C TYR A 516 0.63 3.52 -22.96
N ARG A 517 0.10 3.37 -24.18
CA ARG A 517 -0.90 4.32 -24.69
C ARG A 517 -2.20 4.16 -23.90
N ALA A 518 -2.73 5.27 -23.40
CA ALA A 518 -3.89 5.24 -22.51
C ALA A 518 -5.17 4.73 -23.21
N THR A 519 -5.30 4.94 -24.52
CA THR A 519 -6.50 4.60 -25.28
C THR A 519 -6.62 3.13 -25.66
N ASP A 520 -5.50 2.39 -25.83
CA ASP A 520 -5.51 1.02 -26.36
C ASP A 520 -4.54 0.04 -25.67
N GLY A 521 -3.73 0.51 -24.72
CA GLY A 521 -2.80 -0.32 -23.97
C GLY A 521 -1.55 -0.75 -24.75
N GLN A 522 -1.28 -0.16 -25.94
CA GLN A 522 -0.04 -0.42 -26.65
C GLN A 522 1.16 0.03 -25.81
N ARG A 523 2.11 -0.87 -25.53
CA ARG A 523 3.36 -0.52 -24.85
C ARG A 523 4.24 0.29 -25.81
N LEU A 524 4.61 1.50 -25.41
CA LEU A 524 5.39 2.45 -26.20
C LEU A 524 6.84 2.59 -25.73
N TRP A 525 7.10 2.31 -24.47
CA TRP A 525 8.42 2.44 -23.85
C TRP A 525 8.55 1.52 -22.65
N GLU A 526 9.78 1.10 -22.34
CA GLU A 526 10.11 0.38 -21.12
C GLU A 526 11.54 0.63 -20.66
N PHE A 527 11.78 0.48 -19.36
CA PHE A 527 13.09 0.57 -18.73
C PHE A 527 13.24 -0.51 -17.66
N ASN A 528 14.38 -1.21 -17.66
CA ASN A 528 14.70 -2.21 -16.66
C ASN A 528 15.42 -1.55 -15.46
N ALA A 529 14.76 -1.50 -14.32
CA ALA A 529 15.26 -0.91 -13.08
C ALA A 529 16.12 -1.87 -12.25
N GLY A 530 16.25 -3.13 -12.67
CA GLY A 530 17.08 -4.14 -12.02
C GLY A 530 16.49 -4.77 -10.75
N THR A 531 15.43 -4.23 -10.18
CA THR A 531 14.66 -4.77 -9.06
C THR A 531 13.19 -4.37 -9.18
N GLY A 532 12.29 -5.08 -8.48
CA GLY A 532 10.85 -4.87 -8.57
C GLY A 532 10.42 -3.44 -8.23
N ILE A 533 9.35 -2.99 -8.91
CA ILE A 533 8.78 -1.65 -8.79
C ILE A 533 7.33 -1.80 -8.37
N MET A 534 7.04 -1.51 -7.09
CA MET A 534 5.70 -1.59 -6.52
C MET A 534 5.09 -0.20 -6.29
N ALA A 535 5.94 0.79 -6.03
CA ALA A 535 5.51 2.18 -5.85
C ALA A 535 4.97 2.80 -7.15
N PRO A 536 4.04 3.75 -7.04
CA PRO A 536 3.52 4.46 -8.20
C PRO A 536 4.48 5.55 -8.67
N PRO A 537 4.59 5.77 -9.99
CA PRO A 537 5.31 6.92 -10.56
C PRO A 537 4.57 8.24 -10.30
N VAL A 538 5.33 9.34 -10.33
CA VAL A 538 4.83 10.73 -10.32
C VAL A 538 5.51 11.54 -11.42
N THR A 539 4.86 12.63 -11.86
CA THR A 539 5.45 13.53 -12.87
C THR A 539 5.25 14.99 -12.50
N TYR A 540 6.25 15.81 -12.81
CA TYR A 540 6.34 17.20 -12.38
C TYR A 540 7.27 18.00 -13.32
N LEU A 541 7.39 19.31 -13.10
CA LEU A 541 8.32 20.17 -13.86
C LEU A 541 9.51 20.60 -13.00
N VAL A 542 10.69 20.57 -13.60
CA VAL A 542 11.91 21.22 -13.08
C VAL A 542 12.46 22.11 -14.18
N ASN A 543 12.58 23.41 -13.90
CA ASN A 543 13.03 24.40 -14.89
C ASN A 543 12.30 24.32 -16.23
N GLY A 544 11.00 24.04 -16.21
CA GLY A 544 10.15 23.93 -17.38
C GLY A 544 10.22 22.61 -18.14
N ALA A 545 11.11 21.67 -17.76
CA ALA A 545 11.18 20.32 -18.32
C ALA A 545 10.36 19.34 -17.50
N GLN A 546 9.66 18.41 -18.18
CA GLN A 546 8.87 17.38 -17.54
C GLN A 546 9.75 16.19 -17.10
N PHE A 547 9.62 15.81 -15.84
CA PHE A 547 10.29 14.66 -15.22
C PHE A 547 9.26 13.61 -14.79
N VAL A 548 9.68 12.35 -14.78
CA VAL A 548 8.96 11.22 -14.18
C VAL A 548 9.87 10.58 -13.15
N SER A 549 9.40 10.43 -11.91
CA SER A 549 10.14 9.75 -10.83
C SER A 549 9.36 8.59 -10.27
N VAL A 550 10.09 7.53 -9.84
CA VAL A 550 9.50 6.34 -9.22
C VAL A 550 10.43 5.77 -8.16
N MET A 551 9.86 5.31 -7.05
CA MET A 551 10.55 4.51 -6.05
C MET A 551 10.68 3.08 -6.55
N VAL A 552 11.85 2.49 -6.39
CA VAL A 552 12.19 1.16 -6.89
C VAL A 552 12.77 0.33 -5.76
N GLY A 553 12.17 -0.80 -5.44
CA GLY A 553 12.59 -1.70 -4.37
C GLY A 553 11.54 -2.78 -4.13
N TRP A 554 11.92 -4.04 -4.38
CA TRP A 554 11.06 -5.18 -4.13
C TRP A 554 10.94 -5.49 -2.64
N GLY A 555 9.73 -5.76 -2.18
CA GLY A 555 9.44 -6.09 -0.78
C GLY A 555 7.95 -5.99 -0.50
N GLY A 556 7.61 -5.69 0.74
CA GLY A 556 6.22 -5.67 1.19
C GLY A 556 5.62 -7.07 1.28
N PRO A 557 4.28 -7.18 1.33
CA PRO A 557 3.60 -8.48 1.42
C PRO A 557 3.95 -9.39 0.24
N ASP A 558 4.06 -8.82 -0.95
CA ASP A 558 4.37 -9.58 -2.17
C ASP A 558 5.77 -10.19 -2.11
N GLY A 559 6.73 -9.50 -1.51
CA GLY A 559 8.08 -10.01 -1.28
C GLY A 559 8.14 -11.13 -0.26
N ALA A 560 7.24 -11.13 0.72
CA ALA A 560 7.20 -12.12 1.79
C ALA A 560 6.40 -13.39 1.42
N TYR A 561 5.25 -13.22 0.73
CA TYR A 561 4.28 -14.31 0.56
C TYR A 561 4.28 -14.96 -0.83
N ASN A 562 4.74 -14.27 -1.90
CA ASN A 562 4.61 -14.77 -3.28
C ASN A 562 5.73 -15.73 -3.68
N ALA A 563 5.58 -17.01 -3.29
CA ALA A 563 6.49 -18.09 -3.66
C ALA A 563 6.63 -18.39 -5.17
N PRO A 564 5.56 -18.32 -6.01
CA PRO A 564 5.64 -18.72 -7.42
C PRO A 564 6.53 -17.80 -8.28
N GLU A 565 6.76 -16.57 -7.86
CA GLU A 565 7.46 -15.55 -8.65
C GLU A 565 8.96 -15.45 -8.39
N ARG A 566 9.49 -16.22 -7.43
CA ARG A 566 10.85 -16.10 -6.91
C ARG A 566 11.98 -16.28 -7.92
N GLY A 567 11.73 -16.86 -9.08
CA GLY A 567 12.70 -16.91 -10.18
C GLY A 567 12.58 -15.75 -11.17
N LYS A 568 11.46 -15.02 -11.15
CA LYS A 568 11.14 -13.95 -12.10
C LYS A 568 11.33 -12.57 -11.50
N VAL A 569 11.16 -12.44 -10.19
CA VAL A 569 11.34 -11.21 -9.44
C VAL A 569 12.79 -11.07 -9.03
N LYS A 570 13.32 -9.85 -9.12
CA LYS A 570 14.69 -9.52 -8.74
C LYS A 570 14.68 -8.64 -7.49
N PRO A 571 14.93 -9.19 -6.30
CA PRO A 571 15.27 -8.39 -5.13
C PRO A 571 16.52 -7.53 -5.42
N GLY A 572 16.64 -6.39 -4.78
CA GLY A 572 17.77 -5.50 -4.99
C GLY A 572 17.79 -4.33 -4.02
N TYR A 573 18.69 -3.41 -4.28
CA TYR A 573 18.81 -2.19 -3.48
C TYR A 573 17.70 -1.20 -3.81
N GLY A 574 17.05 -0.67 -2.77
CA GLY A 574 16.02 0.36 -2.88
C GLY A 574 16.60 1.69 -3.36
N ARG A 575 15.93 2.30 -4.32
CA ARG A 575 16.37 3.57 -4.93
C ARG A 575 15.20 4.38 -5.46
N ILE A 576 15.44 5.63 -5.80
CA ILE A 576 14.56 6.44 -6.63
C ILE A 576 15.23 6.63 -8.00
N LEU A 577 14.43 6.50 -9.05
CA LEU A 577 14.84 6.74 -10.44
C LEU A 577 14.08 7.95 -10.98
N THR A 578 14.76 8.79 -11.76
CA THR A 578 14.14 9.95 -12.40
C THR A 578 14.50 10.00 -13.88
N PHE A 579 13.48 10.22 -14.70
CA PHE A 579 13.53 10.20 -16.16
C PHE A 579 13.08 11.54 -16.74
N ALA A 580 13.67 11.91 -17.89
CA ALA A 580 13.24 13.04 -18.72
C ALA A 580 13.53 12.74 -20.20
N LEU A 581 12.96 13.54 -21.11
CA LEU A 581 13.29 13.42 -22.54
C LEU A 581 14.77 13.70 -22.76
N GLY A 582 15.45 12.78 -23.47
CA GLY A 582 16.88 12.89 -23.77
C GLY A 582 17.81 12.56 -22.59
N GLY A 583 17.30 11.97 -21.50
CA GLY A 583 18.13 11.45 -20.41
C GLY A 583 19.10 10.38 -20.92
N THR A 584 20.36 10.41 -20.46
CA THR A 584 21.45 9.55 -20.93
C THR A 584 22.21 8.84 -19.82
N ALA A 585 21.79 9.00 -18.57
CA ALA A 585 22.42 8.31 -17.44
C ALA A 585 22.24 6.80 -17.55
N THR A 586 23.25 6.06 -17.13
CA THR A 586 23.21 4.61 -17.08
C THR A 586 22.92 4.13 -15.65
N LEU A 587 22.09 3.11 -15.53
CA LEU A 587 21.80 2.50 -14.24
C LEU A 587 22.85 1.42 -13.93
N SER A 588 23.62 1.62 -12.87
CA SER A 588 24.42 0.55 -12.28
C SER A 588 23.52 -0.31 -11.39
N VAL A 589 23.42 -1.60 -11.69
CA VAL A 589 22.69 -2.58 -10.87
C VAL A 589 23.71 -3.49 -10.23
N PRO A 590 24.08 -3.27 -8.95
CA PRO A 590 24.96 -4.16 -8.21
C PRO A 590 24.37 -5.56 -8.14
N ALA A 591 25.23 -6.58 -8.13
CA ALA A 591 24.78 -7.94 -7.88
C ALA A 591 24.09 -8.03 -6.52
N PHE A 592 22.95 -8.69 -6.47
CA PHE A 592 22.19 -8.89 -5.26
C PHE A 592 21.89 -10.38 -5.07
N GLY A 593 22.05 -10.85 -3.82
CA GLY A 593 21.84 -12.25 -3.48
C GLY A 593 23.02 -13.15 -3.85
N HIS A 594 22.73 -14.43 -3.99
CA HIS A 594 23.72 -15.48 -4.22
C HIS A 594 23.67 -15.94 -5.69
N THR A 595 24.82 -16.15 -6.30
CA THR A 595 24.96 -16.65 -7.68
C THR A 595 25.00 -18.17 -7.77
N GLU A 596 25.52 -18.80 -6.73
CA GLU A 596 25.62 -20.27 -6.64
C GLU A 596 24.42 -20.89 -5.95
N PRO A 597 23.99 -22.11 -6.31
CA PRO A 597 22.95 -22.82 -5.58
C PRO A 597 23.30 -22.98 -4.09
N PRO A 598 22.31 -22.89 -3.19
CA PRO A 598 22.57 -23.08 -1.77
C PRO A 598 22.98 -24.52 -1.47
N THR A 599 23.94 -24.68 -0.58
CA THR A 599 24.39 -25.98 -0.10
C THR A 599 24.27 -26.05 1.44
N PRO A 600 23.92 -27.20 2.03
CA PRO A 600 23.87 -27.32 3.49
C PRO A 600 25.22 -26.97 4.13
N ALA A 601 25.24 -25.96 4.98
CA ALA A 601 26.48 -25.48 5.62
C ALA A 601 27.00 -26.42 6.69
N ILE A 602 26.16 -27.30 7.23
CA ILE A 602 26.48 -28.36 8.19
C ILE A 602 25.69 -29.64 7.85
N VAL A 603 26.16 -30.77 8.31
CA VAL A 603 25.44 -32.04 8.26
C VAL A 603 24.65 -32.21 9.54
N MET A 604 23.34 -32.48 9.43
CA MET A 604 22.49 -32.80 10.58
C MET A 604 21.74 -34.10 10.29
N ASN A 605 21.92 -35.10 11.13
CA ASN A 605 21.17 -36.36 11.02
C ASN A 605 19.77 -36.14 11.61
N ALA A 606 18.77 -36.08 10.76
CA ALA A 606 17.36 -35.95 11.16
C ALA A 606 16.50 -36.95 10.35
N SER A 607 15.50 -37.52 11.00
CA SER A 607 14.58 -38.42 10.32
C SER A 607 13.66 -37.62 9.36
N PRO A 608 13.07 -38.25 8.37
CA PRO A 608 12.05 -37.60 7.51
C PRO A 608 10.90 -36.97 8.30
N GLU A 609 10.48 -37.61 9.40
CA GLU A 609 9.42 -37.14 10.29
C GLU A 609 9.86 -35.87 11.02
N THR A 610 11.10 -35.79 11.51
CA THR A 610 11.66 -34.58 12.14
C THR A 610 11.76 -33.43 11.14
N ILE A 611 12.17 -33.69 9.90
CA ILE A 611 12.24 -32.69 8.84
C ILE A 611 10.83 -32.19 8.48
N HIS A 612 9.86 -33.11 8.40
CA HIS A 612 8.47 -32.77 8.13
C HIS A 612 7.88 -31.88 9.25
N GLU A 613 8.01 -32.28 10.51
CA GLU A 613 7.57 -31.46 11.65
C GLU A 613 8.26 -30.09 11.67
N GLY A 614 9.57 -30.06 11.37
CA GLY A 614 10.32 -28.82 11.19
C GLY A 614 9.73 -27.91 10.11
N GLY A 615 9.26 -28.48 9.02
CA GLY A 615 8.57 -27.74 7.94
C GLY A 615 7.23 -27.14 8.38
N LEU A 616 6.43 -27.88 9.16
CA LEU A 616 5.18 -27.37 9.71
C LEU A 616 5.41 -26.22 10.71
N LEU A 617 6.40 -26.38 11.59
CA LEU A 617 6.79 -25.35 12.56
C LEU A 617 7.37 -24.11 11.87
N TYR A 618 8.19 -24.31 10.83
CA TYR A 618 8.72 -23.23 10.00
C TYR A 618 7.57 -22.45 9.34
N GLY A 619 6.61 -23.14 8.75
CA GLY A 619 5.42 -22.52 8.16
C GLY A 619 4.64 -21.65 9.14
N ALA A 620 4.48 -22.13 10.38
CA ALA A 620 3.72 -21.45 11.42
C ALA A 620 4.44 -20.24 12.04
N GLN A 621 5.78 -20.27 12.16
CA GLN A 621 6.52 -19.28 12.95
C GLN A 621 7.53 -18.44 12.16
N CYS A 622 8.05 -18.95 11.03
CA CYS A 622 9.19 -18.37 10.32
C CYS A 622 8.84 -17.85 8.93
N ALA A 623 7.92 -18.55 8.23
CA ALA A 623 7.59 -18.28 6.84
C ALA A 623 7.00 -16.87 6.60
N HIS A 624 6.33 -16.30 7.59
CA HIS A 624 5.80 -14.93 7.57
C HIS A 624 6.88 -13.89 7.19
N CYS A 625 8.09 -14.05 7.71
CA CYS A 625 9.21 -13.17 7.40
C CYS A 625 10.17 -13.77 6.37
N HIS A 626 10.51 -15.06 6.50
CA HIS A 626 11.53 -15.71 5.69
C HIS A 626 10.98 -16.42 4.45
N GLY A 627 9.70 -16.22 4.13
CA GLY A 627 9.03 -16.80 2.98
C GLY A 627 8.85 -18.32 3.08
N ALA A 628 7.98 -18.89 2.25
CA ALA A 628 7.80 -20.32 2.17
C ALA A 628 9.08 -21.01 1.70
N ASP A 629 9.31 -22.24 2.10
CA ASP A 629 10.47 -23.06 1.70
C ASP A 629 11.85 -22.46 2.04
N ALA A 630 11.92 -21.57 3.04
CA ALA A 630 13.10 -20.85 3.48
C ALA A 630 13.71 -19.90 2.43
N VAL A 631 12.94 -19.56 1.41
CA VAL A 631 13.34 -18.67 0.32
C VAL A 631 12.76 -17.29 0.56
N ALA A 632 13.57 -16.34 1.02
CA ALA A 632 13.13 -14.96 1.19
C ALA A 632 13.70 -14.04 0.10
N GLY A 633 12.97 -12.95 -0.20
CA GLY A 633 13.41 -11.92 -1.12
C GLY A 633 14.14 -10.76 -0.41
N PRO A 634 13.39 -9.88 0.30
CA PRO A 634 13.99 -8.72 1.00
C PRO A 634 14.70 -9.10 2.31
N LEU A 635 14.42 -10.27 2.87
CA LEU A 635 15.08 -10.85 4.05
C LEU A 635 16.06 -11.93 3.62
N PRO A 636 17.02 -12.32 4.51
CA PRO A 636 17.97 -13.36 4.17
C PRO A 636 17.29 -14.68 3.81
N ASP A 637 17.70 -15.25 2.68
CA ASP A 637 17.36 -16.60 2.28
C ASP A 637 18.09 -17.59 3.20
N LEU A 638 17.32 -18.29 4.04
CA LEU A 638 17.89 -19.13 5.09
C LEU A 638 18.60 -20.38 4.55
N ARG A 639 18.40 -20.74 3.30
CA ARG A 639 19.13 -21.85 2.64
C ARG A 639 20.62 -21.54 2.48
N TYR A 640 21.00 -20.24 2.51
CA TYR A 640 22.39 -19.77 2.48
C TYR A 640 22.93 -19.44 3.87
N ALA A 641 22.22 -19.84 4.94
CA ALA A 641 22.71 -19.64 6.31
C ALA A 641 24.09 -20.31 6.50
N THR A 642 25.06 -19.54 7.00
CA THR A 642 26.43 -20.01 7.17
C THR A 642 26.54 -21.01 8.34
N LYS A 643 27.64 -21.76 8.39
CA LYS A 643 27.98 -22.66 9.51
C LYS A 643 27.87 -21.93 10.86
N ALA A 644 28.40 -20.72 10.97
CA ALA A 644 28.35 -19.92 12.20
C ALA A 644 26.89 -19.56 12.60
N VAL A 645 26.00 -19.35 11.64
CA VAL A 645 24.57 -19.12 11.91
C VAL A 645 23.92 -20.39 12.44
N HIS A 646 24.24 -21.55 11.86
CA HIS A 646 23.71 -22.84 12.32
C HIS A 646 24.24 -23.26 13.70
N GLU A 647 25.47 -22.94 14.02
CA GLU A 647 26.06 -23.16 15.35
C GLU A 647 25.40 -22.28 16.42
N GLN A 648 24.91 -21.10 16.06
CA GLN A 648 24.22 -20.18 16.97
C GLN A 648 22.70 -20.26 16.84
N PHE A 649 22.13 -21.22 16.13
CA PHE A 649 20.73 -21.24 15.72
C PHE A 649 19.76 -21.13 16.90
N GLU A 650 20.01 -21.93 17.98
CA GLU A 650 19.20 -21.84 19.20
C GLU A 650 19.30 -20.48 19.89
N THR A 651 20.50 -19.90 19.98
CA THR A 651 20.70 -18.55 20.55
C THR A 651 20.03 -17.47 19.73
N ILE A 652 20.00 -17.60 18.40
CA ILE A 652 19.31 -16.67 17.50
C ILE A 652 17.80 -16.80 17.70
N VAL A 653 17.25 -18.01 17.63
CA VAL A 653 15.80 -18.24 17.63
C VAL A 653 15.20 -18.09 19.03
N LEU A 654 15.78 -18.71 20.05
CA LEU A 654 15.27 -18.66 21.42
C LEU A 654 15.82 -17.47 22.21
N GLY A 655 17.10 -17.16 22.04
CA GLY A 655 17.76 -16.09 22.78
C GLY A 655 17.51 -14.68 22.21
N GLY A 656 16.98 -14.57 20.99
CA GLY A 656 16.74 -13.27 20.36
C GLY A 656 18.02 -12.49 20.02
N ALA A 657 19.12 -13.17 19.73
CA ALA A 657 20.42 -12.54 19.43
C ALA A 657 20.38 -11.56 18.23
N ARG A 658 19.32 -11.61 17.43
CA ARG A 658 19.07 -10.71 16.28
C ARG A 658 17.85 -9.80 16.46
N ALA A 659 17.37 -9.59 17.68
CA ALA A 659 16.23 -8.70 17.94
C ALA A 659 16.50 -7.27 17.48
N SER A 660 17.74 -6.79 17.62
CA SER A 660 18.17 -5.47 17.11
C SER A 660 18.14 -5.36 15.56
N LEU A 661 18.04 -6.48 14.85
CA LEU A 661 17.91 -6.55 13.40
C LEU A 661 16.47 -6.85 12.95
N GLY A 662 15.52 -6.94 13.91
CA GLY A 662 14.10 -7.18 13.63
C GLY A 662 13.65 -8.65 13.77
N MET A 663 14.51 -9.59 14.18
CA MET A 663 14.13 -10.97 14.45
C MET A 663 13.93 -11.18 15.96
N PRO A 664 12.69 -11.31 16.46
CA PRO A 664 12.44 -11.44 17.91
C PRO A 664 12.88 -12.82 18.46
N SER A 665 12.83 -12.97 19.79
CA SER A 665 12.93 -14.27 20.45
C SER A 665 11.63 -15.05 20.28
N PHE A 666 11.76 -16.36 20.03
CA PHE A 666 10.64 -17.30 19.93
C PHE A 666 10.60 -18.29 21.12
N LYS A 667 11.29 -17.97 22.24
CA LYS A 667 11.41 -18.87 23.42
C LYS A 667 10.07 -19.30 24.01
N ASP A 668 9.05 -18.45 23.90
CA ASP A 668 7.70 -18.70 24.43
C ASP A 668 6.80 -19.41 23.42
N LEU A 669 7.27 -19.64 22.18
CA LEU A 669 6.51 -20.20 21.06
C LEU A 669 7.01 -21.58 20.61
N VAL A 670 8.29 -21.87 20.76
CA VAL A 670 8.90 -23.14 20.33
C VAL A 670 9.92 -23.64 21.36
N SER A 671 9.99 -24.97 21.52
CA SER A 671 10.98 -25.64 22.37
C SER A 671 12.33 -25.79 21.66
N VAL A 672 13.39 -26.19 22.39
CA VAL A 672 14.72 -26.49 21.85
C VAL A 672 14.63 -27.57 20.76
N ASP A 673 13.88 -28.66 21.00
CA ASP A 673 13.74 -29.75 20.03
C ASP A 673 12.99 -29.30 18.77
N GLN A 674 11.99 -28.44 18.92
CA GLN A 674 11.28 -27.82 17.78
C GLN A 674 12.18 -26.90 16.98
N VAL A 675 13.07 -26.14 17.62
CA VAL A 675 14.07 -25.30 16.92
C VAL A 675 15.05 -26.18 16.13
N ARG A 676 15.46 -27.33 16.66
CA ARG A 676 16.31 -28.29 15.94
C ARG A 676 15.59 -28.91 14.75
N ALA A 677 14.30 -29.20 14.87
CA ALA A 677 13.49 -29.66 13.74
C ALA A 677 13.39 -28.59 12.64
N ILE A 678 13.14 -27.32 12.99
CA ILE A 678 13.16 -26.18 12.04
C ILE A 678 14.52 -26.07 11.36
N GLN A 679 15.61 -26.19 12.10
CA GLN A 679 16.98 -26.16 11.54
C GLN A 679 17.21 -27.30 10.55
N ALA A 680 16.78 -28.51 10.88
CA ALA A 680 16.87 -29.68 9.99
C ALA A 680 16.07 -29.45 8.68
N TYR A 681 14.89 -28.88 8.80
CA TYR A 681 14.08 -28.50 7.62
C TYR A 681 14.82 -27.50 6.72
N ILE A 682 15.37 -26.42 7.26
CA ILE A 682 16.12 -25.40 6.49
C ILE A 682 17.30 -26.05 5.75
N LEU A 683 18.07 -26.90 6.43
CA LEU A 683 19.18 -27.63 5.82
C LEU A 683 18.72 -28.59 4.70
N SER A 684 17.57 -29.26 4.89
CA SER A 684 16.99 -30.11 3.86
C SER A 684 16.61 -29.31 2.60
N ARG A 685 16.04 -28.09 2.78
CA ARG A 685 15.70 -27.20 1.67
C ARG A 685 16.95 -26.73 0.91
N ALA A 686 18.05 -26.44 1.61
CA ALA A 686 19.34 -26.14 1.00
C ALA A 686 19.86 -27.33 0.18
N GLY A 687 19.79 -28.56 0.75
CA GLY A 687 20.23 -29.78 0.06
C GLY A 687 19.41 -30.15 -1.16
N GLU A 688 18.09 -29.88 -1.15
CA GLU A 688 17.25 -30.08 -2.30
C GLU A 688 17.55 -29.10 -3.44
N ALA A 689 17.81 -27.84 -3.10
CA ALA A 689 18.13 -26.80 -4.08
C ALA A 689 19.55 -26.99 -4.69
N ALA A 690 20.44 -27.70 -4.02
CA ALA A 690 21.77 -28.08 -4.55
C ALA A 690 21.72 -29.16 -5.62
N LYS A 691 20.61 -29.92 -5.71
CA LYS A 691 20.44 -30.98 -6.72
C LYS A 691 20.15 -30.36 -8.10
N PRO A 692 20.74 -30.85 -9.18
CA PRO A 692 20.37 -30.39 -10.52
C PRO A 692 18.87 -30.66 -10.74
N PRO A 693 18.16 -29.76 -11.49
CA PRO A 693 16.75 -29.99 -11.79
C PRO A 693 16.58 -31.37 -12.41
N SER A 694 15.67 -32.17 -11.85
CA SER A 694 15.28 -33.45 -12.44
C SER A 694 14.77 -33.20 -13.86
N LYS A 695 15.39 -33.87 -14.84
CA LYS A 695 15.04 -33.78 -16.28
C LYS A 695 13.60 -34.23 -16.54
#